data_7591363d4ec468558612e0b363746190
#
_entry.id   7591363d4ec468558612e0b363746190
#
_cell.length_a   1.000
_cell.length_b   1.000
_cell.length_c   1.000
_cell.angle_alpha   90.00
_cell.angle_beta   90.00
_cell.angle_gamma   90.00
#
_symmetry.space_group_name_H-M   'P 1'
#
loop_
_entity.id
_entity.type
_entity.pdbx_description
1 polymer ?
#
loop_
_entity_poly.entity_id
_entity_poly.type
_entity_poly.pdbx_seq_one_letter_code
_entity_poly.pdbx_strand_id
1 'polypeptide(L)'
;MIGKKKIIGLCISAVHTGFKSDFVKMLNEEIVRENFKLIVFNSLLSVYDGSIYDSGASSVYNIINYDILDCLIIFDRGLANKQSGSELISKAREKNVPVILINSENEGCFCVSDDYKTSYKNLIRHVIRDHGAKDTFFMGGYRWDPDTLDRLACYKKALGDENINFDDSMVGYGEFKDTTACEEVDRIIRERKKPPEAIFCANDIMAIAVCTKLKKLGYKVPEDVIVTGYDGIEEGKYFIPNITTVRRNIEGEALACANILREIFSGKAEKRIVKIPYKVIYNESCGCPSEEDFSDYRERMAECMRINRDFSSHESYVFAGADKFLMCENLPEMLDALVNYNLGDKSYLCIRSMLFESLNIMYQSNLDIDHSNEYIILSSESKEEFGLMEDDLKMIVPDAEEWLKDETVFVVNSLYVEDYQYGLYFYKTSDIGYMANRVNRMSRALNLSFGTIYTRMIQKGMQMELEQAAFLDSMTQISNLKGLEKWFNEFSGKTESHLSAFAMAIFKLDKYKYIYENYGVGEIEDVAGLIARAFSKNSGRKKFIARISDDEFAVVDYTGDLNDPEEAKNILNEEVKTLLESVESHNPAKYKDYDLELNVGYTIEGKGWDSDLRSVMRLAYGELYLNILHDKRKNYLEDALSEDSKDHYDDLMLVLNKKLLTYHFQPIVDAATGEIYAYEALMRTSGGVDISPLVLLQVAAKYKKLYELEKMTLFGIMDYYVEHFDKFKGRRLFINSIPGHFLNDEDFKLFTEKYRDYIKYCVFEITEQNSISDGELFKIKTLTVDDMSGQLAVDDYGSGQSNIQNLLRYTPNIVKIDRFLIKDISRDSNKQLFINNIIEFAKLNDMRVVGEGVETEEELKAVTEYGVDYIQGFYTARPKSEPLDELPDEISKQFENIGNDDKKAE
;
A
#
# COMPACT_ATOMS: atom_id res chain seq x y z
N MET A 1 26.97 -36.30 35.96
CA MET A 1 26.83 -34.93 35.47
C MET A 1 27.56 -34.85 34.14
N ILE A 2 26.89 -34.98 33.02
CA ILE A 2 27.43 -34.76 31.69
C ILE A 2 27.66 -33.28 31.62
N GLY A 3 28.91 -32.81 31.43
CA GLY A 3 29.29 -31.42 31.43
C GLY A 3 28.44 -30.67 30.39
N LYS A 4 27.65 -29.65 30.86
CA LYS A 4 26.83 -28.81 30.01
C LYS A 4 27.78 -28.08 29.05
N LYS A 5 27.65 -28.27 27.72
CA LYS A 5 28.41 -27.53 26.72
C LYS A 5 28.19 -26.03 26.90
N LYS A 6 29.21 -25.22 26.68
CA LYS A 6 29.05 -23.77 26.62
C LYS A 6 28.41 -23.38 25.29
N ILE A 7 27.42 -22.50 25.32
CA ILE A 7 26.65 -22.09 24.15
C ILE A 7 27.11 -20.69 23.67
N ILE A 8 27.58 -20.62 22.46
CA ILE A 8 28.10 -19.42 21.82
C ILE A 8 27.11 -18.98 20.74
N GLY A 9 26.53 -17.79 20.90
CA GLY A 9 25.71 -17.16 19.87
C GLY A 9 26.58 -16.38 18.88
N LEU A 10 26.29 -16.47 17.59
CA LEU A 10 26.89 -15.64 16.53
C LEU A 10 25.80 -14.91 15.76
N CYS A 11 25.79 -13.59 15.80
CA CYS A 11 24.95 -12.73 14.98
C CYS A 11 25.69 -12.31 13.71
N ILE A 12 25.11 -12.67 12.57
CA ILE A 12 25.71 -12.43 11.26
C ILE A 12 24.63 -12.21 10.21
N SER A 13 24.93 -11.48 9.13
CA SER A 13 24.04 -11.31 7.97
C SER A 13 24.60 -11.99 6.75
N ALA A 14 23.73 -12.60 5.94
CA ALA A 14 24.08 -13.22 4.67
C ALA A 14 25.28 -14.18 4.77
N VAL A 15 25.19 -15.14 5.68
CA VAL A 15 26.28 -16.10 5.97
C VAL A 15 26.73 -16.89 4.73
N HIS A 16 25.87 -16.98 3.70
CA HIS A 16 26.13 -17.63 2.42
C HIS A 16 27.05 -16.83 1.49
N THR A 17 27.40 -15.57 1.84
CA THR A 17 28.17 -14.68 0.96
C THR A 17 29.63 -14.57 1.36
N GLY A 18 30.52 -14.65 0.38
CA GLY A 18 31.94 -14.41 0.52
C GLY A 18 32.62 -15.28 1.60
N PHE A 19 33.50 -14.68 2.39
CA PHE A 19 34.30 -15.35 3.44
C PHE A 19 33.52 -15.72 4.71
N LYS A 20 32.24 -15.33 4.83
CA LYS A 20 31.46 -15.49 6.09
C LYS A 20 31.20 -16.96 6.43
N SER A 21 30.86 -17.77 5.42
CA SER A 21 30.70 -19.22 5.62
C SER A 21 32.00 -19.89 6.07
N ASP A 22 33.13 -19.48 5.50
CA ASP A 22 34.45 -20.00 5.88
C ASP A 22 34.80 -19.61 7.32
N PHE A 23 34.53 -18.36 7.71
CA PHE A 23 34.69 -17.92 9.09
C PHE A 23 33.85 -18.76 10.06
N VAL A 24 32.56 -19.00 9.78
CA VAL A 24 31.70 -19.83 10.64
C VAL A 24 32.21 -21.24 10.72
N LYS A 25 32.68 -21.83 9.61
CA LYS A 25 33.27 -23.16 9.57
C LYS A 25 34.52 -23.23 10.45
N MET A 26 35.49 -22.35 10.23
CA MET A 26 36.76 -22.31 10.97
C MET A 26 36.54 -22.02 12.46
N LEU A 27 35.62 -21.11 12.79
CA LEU A 27 35.26 -20.83 14.17
C LEU A 27 34.65 -22.07 14.84
N ASN A 28 33.72 -22.79 14.17
CA ASN A 28 33.13 -24.00 14.70
C ASN A 28 34.19 -25.10 14.95
N GLU A 29 35.12 -25.30 14.01
CA GLU A 29 36.24 -26.24 14.17
C GLU A 29 37.08 -25.94 15.40
N GLU A 30 37.35 -24.67 15.69
CA GLU A 30 38.13 -24.25 16.85
C GLU A 30 37.37 -24.42 18.18
N ILE A 31 36.10 -24.07 18.22
CA ILE A 31 35.31 -24.09 19.47
C ILE A 31 34.80 -25.48 19.85
N VAL A 32 34.57 -26.37 18.87
CA VAL A 32 34.19 -27.77 19.10
C VAL A 32 35.32 -28.51 19.88
N ARG A 33 36.60 -28.21 19.61
CA ARG A 33 37.75 -28.74 20.35
C ARG A 33 37.70 -28.43 21.86
N GLU A 34 37.00 -27.32 22.23
CA GLU A 34 36.81 -26.88 23.63
C GLU A 34 35.48 -27.33 24.22
N ASN A 35 34.75 -28.20 23.53
CA ASN A 35 33.43 -28.67 23.93
C ASN A 35 32.36 -27.52 24.03
N PHE A 36 32.50 -26.51 23.12
CA PHE A 36 31.49 -25.44 22.98
C PHE A 36 30.54 -25.77 21.81
N LYS A 37 29.38 -25.12 21.78
CA LYS A 37 28.37 -25.23 20.73
C LYS A 37 28.09 -23.88 20.10
N LEU A 38 28.10 -23.83 18.77
CA LEU A 38 27.81 -22.63 18.01
C LEU A 38 26.35 -22.60 17.57
N ILE A 39 25.69 -21.48 17.85
CA ILE A 39 24.37 -21.13 17.31
C ILE A 39 24.53 -19.87 16.47
N VAL A 40 24.14 -19.93 15.20
CA VAL A 40 24.24 -18.82 14.26
C VAL A 40 22.87 -18.22 14.03
N PHE A 41 22.70 -16.98 14.41
CA PHE A 41 21.54 -16.15 14.11
C PHE A 41 21.84 -15.37 12.82
N ASN A 42 21.26 -15.84 11.70
CA ASN A 42 21.59 -15.33 10.38
C ASN A 42 20.47 -14.51 9.79
N SER A 43 20.71 -13.21 9.58
CA SER A 43 19.84 -12.38 8.73
C SER A 43 20.13 -12.71 7.26
N LEU A 44 19.08 -12.88 6.46
CA LEU A 44 19.21 -13.27 5.05
C LEU A 44 19.64 -12.12 4.12
N LEU A 45 19.50 -10.86 4.54
CA LEU A 45 19.89 -9.68 3.74
C LEU A 45 21.38 -9.35 3.88
N SER A 46 21.95 -8.91 2.77
CA SER A 46 23.28 -8.32 2.73
C SER A 46 23.24 -6.82 3.06
N VAL A 47 24.35 -6.29 3.59
CA VAL A 47 24.55 -4.85 3.83
C VAL A 47 24.32 -4.00 2.57
N TYR A 48 24.48 -4.59 1.39
CA TYR A 48 24.36 -3.90 0.08
C TYR A 48 22.97 -4.02 -0.54
N ASP A 49 22.08 -4.82 0.02
CA ASP A 49 20.73 -5.02 -0.54
C ASP A 49 19.82 -3.79 -0.38
N GLY A 50 20.21 -2.84 0.50
CA GLY A 50 19.64 -1.48 0.62
C GLY A 50 18.10 -1.47 0.65
N SER A 51 17.47 -2.33 1.46
CA SER A 51 16.04 -2.55 1.36
C SER A 51 15.27 -1.95 2.52
N ILE A 52 14.03 -1.61 2.23
CA ILE A 52 12.98 -1.28 3.20
C ILE A 52 12.63 -2.47 4.13
N TYR A 53 13.17 -3.67 3.89
CA TYR A 53 12.85 -4.91 4.62
C TYR A 53 13.86 -5.25 5.73
N ASP A 54 14.67 -4.30 6.16
CA ASP A 54 15.73 -4.53 7.15
C ASP A 54 15.20 -5.01 8.51
N SER A 55 14.00 -4.58 8.91
CA SER A 55 13.41 -4.97 10.21
C SER A 55 12.95 -6.43 10.21
N GLY A 56 12.27 -6.88 9.15
CA GLY A 56 11.83 -8.28 9.01
C GLY A 56 13.03 -9.24 8.96
N ALA A 57 14.06 -8.91 8.19
CA ALA A 57 15.26 -9.73 8.12
C ALA A 57 16.04 -9.77 9.44
N SER A 58 16.10 -8.65 10.15
CA SER A 58 16.81 -8.51 11.43
C SER A 58 16.03 -9.08 12.61
N SER A 59 14.76 -9.42 12.43
CA SER A 59 13.90 -9.99 13.48
C SER A 59 14.43 -11.30 14.06
N VAL A 60 15.30 -12.03 13.33
CA VAL A 60 16.04 -13.20 13.83
C VAL A 60 16.83 -12.90 15.11
N TYR A 61 17.23 -11.65 15.33
CA TYR A 61 17.98 -11.27 16.52
C TYR A 61 17.05 -11.05 17.74
N ASN A 62 15.76 -10.89 17.55
CA ASN A 62 14.80 -10.71 18.64
C ASN A 62 14.52 -12.02 19.42
N ILE A 63 14.76 -13.17 18.77
CA ILE A 63 14.53 -14.48 19.39
C ILE A 63 15.73 -14.98 20.23
N ILE A 64 16.78 -14.16 20.35
CA ILE A 64 17.96 -14.56 21.14
C ILE A 64 17.60 -14.67 22.60
N ASN A 65 17.69 -15.89 23.13
CA ASN A 65 17.57 -16.12 24.57
C ASN A 65 18.93 -15.96 25.26
N TYR A 66 19.15 -14.77 25.83
CA TYR A 66 20.40 -14.46 26.54
C TYR A 66 20.62 -15.26 27.81
N ASP A 67 19.59 -15.88 28.41
CA ASP A 67 19.71 -16.67 29.62
C ASP A 67 20.38 -18.04 29.39
N ILE A 68 20.42 -18.49 28.12
CA ILE A 68 21.10 -19.75 27.75
C ILE A 68 22.47 -19.52 27.11
N LEU A 69 22.78 -18.29 26.68
CA LEU A 69 24.04 -17.98 26.04
C LEU A 69 25.14 -17.71 27.07
N ASP A 70 26.29 -18.36 26.87
CA ASP A 70 27.50 -18.10 27.64
C ASP A 70 28.35 -16.98 27.05
N CYS A 71 28.25 -16.71 25.75
CA CYS A 71 28.91 -15.59 25.04
C CYS A 71 28.17 -15.27 23.74
N LEU A 72 28.22 -13.99 23.33
CA LEU A 72 27.68 -13.54 22.06
C LEU A 72 28.79 -12.96 21.18
N ILE A 73 28.90 -13.45 19.94
CA ILE A 73 29.79 -12.91 18.91
C ILE A 73 28.94 -12.10 17.92
N ILE A 74 29.33 -10.90 17.59
CA ILE A 74 28.60 -10.02 16.68
C ILE A 74 29.52 -9.61 15.53
N PHE A 75 29.10 -9.92 14.30
CA PHE A 75 29.76 -9.47 13.07
C PHE A 75 29.23 -8.09 12.69
N ASP A 76 29.60 -7.06 13.48
CA ASP A 76 28.90 -5.76 13.55
C ASP A 76 28.84 -5.01 12.21
N ARG A 77 29.98 -4.81 11.53
CA ARG A 77 29.99 -4.19 10.19
C ARG A 77 29.28 -5.03 9.11
N GLY A 78 29.05 -6.30 9.40
CA GLY A 78 28.37 -7.22 8.50
C GLY A 78 26.86 -7.31 8.73
N LEU A 79 26.29 -6.65 9.74
CA LEU A 79 24.87 -6.61 9.97
C LEU A 79 24.19 -5.66 8.97
N ALA A 80 23.09 -6.10 8.38
CA ALA A 80 22.34 -5.30 7.42
C ALA A 80 21.79 -4.02 8.08
N ASN A 81 21.29 -4.13 9.32
CA ASN A 81 20.83 -3.01 10.11
C ASN A 81 21.85 -2.60 11.18
N LYS A 82 22.41 -1.40 11.05
CA LYS A 82 23.41 -0.85 12.01
C LYS A 82 22.87 -0.64 13.42
N GLN A 83 21.57 -0.43 13.58
CA GLN A 83 20.92 -0.24 14.87
C GLN A 83 20.89 -1.54 15.67
N SER A 84 20.74 -2.70 14.99
CA SER A 84 20.74 -4.02 15.60
C SER A 84 22.00 -4.33 16.40
N GLY A 85 23.18 -3.91 15.94
CA GLY A 85 24.42 -4.12 16.67
C GLY A 85 24.42 -3.48 18.07
N SER A 86 23.98 -2.22 18.17
CA SER A 86 23.87 -1.50 19.44
C SER A 86 22.84 -2.11 20.39
N GLU A 87 21.72 -2.56 19.87
CA GLU A 87 20.66 -3.22 20.66
C GLU A 87 21.13 -4.58 21.20
N LEU A 88 21.80 -5.39 20.36
CA LEU A 88 22.36 -6.68 20.77
C LEU A 88 23.38 -6.51 21.91
N ILE A 89 24.28 -5.51 21.82
CA ILE A 89 25.26 -5.22 22.86
C ILE A 89 24.55 -4.79 24.16
N SER A 90 23.51 -3.96 24.08
CA SER A 90 22.75 -3.49 25.24
C SER A 90 22.06 -4.65 25.95
N LYS A 91 21.32 -5.48 25.22
CA LYS A 91 20.61 -6.66 25.76
C LYS A 91 21.59 -7.68 26.37
N ALA A 92 22.72 -7.93 25.71
CA ALA A 92 23.74 -8.84 26.24
C ALA A 92 24.33 -8.31 27.56
N ARG A 93 24.58 -6.99 27.66
CA ARG A 93 25.06 -6.35 28.89
C ARG A 93 24.07 -6.47 30.06
N GLU A 94 22.79 -6.23 29.80
CA GLU A 94 21.72 -6.35 30.80
C GLU A 94 21.68 -7.75 31.42
N LYS A 95 21.99 -8.77 30.61
CA LYS A 95 22.03 -10.18 31.00
C LYS A 95 23.42 -10.68 31.42
N ASN A 96 24.43 -9.79 31.49
CA ASN A 96 25.82 -10.13 31.79
C ASN A 96 26.46 -11.17 30.85
N VAL A 97 26.00 -11.22 29.59
CA VAL A 97 26.58 -12.09 28.55
C VAL A 97 27.78 -11.35 27.93
N PRO A 98 28.98 -11.95 27.97
CA PRO A 98 30.14 -11.37 27.32
C PRO A 98 29.95 -11.21 25.81
N VAL A 99 30.43 -10.10 25.23
CA VAL A 99 30.29 -9.81 23.79
C VAL A 99 31.66 -9.72 23.14
N ILE A 100 31.83 -10.43 22.01
CA ILE A 100 33.00 -10.32 21.11
C ILE A 100 32.49 -9.62 19.83
N LEU A 101 33.09 -8.49 19.49
CA LEU A 101 32.81 -7.78 18.24
C LEU A 101 33.86 -8.11 17.17
N ILE A 102 33.40 -8.36 15.96
CA ILE A 102 34.24 -8.55 14.80
C ILE A 102 34.12 -7.36 13.88
N ASN A 103 35.27 -6.79 13.49
CA ASN A 103 35.39 -5.62 12.60
C ASN A 103 34.78 -4.31 13.12
N SER A 104 34.51 -4.21 14.40
CA SER A 104 34.20 -2.95 15.05
C SER A 104 34.85 -2.84 16.42
N GLU A 105 34.91 -1.62 16.94
CA GLU A 105 35.54 -1.33 18.23
C GLU A 105 34.48 -0.67 19.13
N ASN A 106 34.28 -1.24 20.33
CA ASN A 106 33.37 -0.68 21.33
C ASN A 106 34.01 -0.86 22.72
N GLU A 107 34.05 0.24 23.48
CA GLU A 107 34.48 0.19 24.87
C GLU A 107 33.55 -0.71 25.69
N GLY A 108 34.13 -1.71 26.32
CA GLY A 108 33.35 -2.66 27.13
C GLY A 108 33.05 -3.99 26.47
N CYS A 109 33.49 -4.21 25.20
CA CYS A 109 33.45 -5.48 24.50
C CYS A 109 34.87 -6.01 24.25
N PHE A 110 34.97 -7.29 23.96
CA PHE A 110 36.18 -7.84 23.34
C PHE A 110 36.10 -7.56 21.85
N CYS A 111 37.17 -7.14 21.22
CA CYS A 111 37.17 -6.77 19.81
C CYS A 111 38.23 -7.52 19.02
N VAL A 112 37.84 -8.13 17.92
CA VAL A 112 38.71 -8.67 16.89
C VAL A 112 38.59 -7.75 15.69
N SER A 113 39.67 -7.05 15.40
CA SER A 113 39.73 -6.05 14.33
C SER A 113 40.81 -6.41 13.33
N ASP A 114 40.55 -6.18 12.08
CA ASP A 114 41.48 -6.42 10.99
C ASP A 114 42.46 -5.24 10.81
N ASP A 115 43.79 -5.54 10.56
CA ASP A 115 44.78 -4.54 10.16
C ASP A 115 45.06 -4.63 8.66
N TYR A 116 44.01 -4.40 7.87
CA TYR A 116 44.16 -4.38 6.41
C TYR A 116 44.81 -3.10 5.89
N LYS A 117 44.72 -2.00 6.63
CA LYS A 117 45.26 -0.69 6.19
C LYS A 117 46.72 -0.70 5.94
N THR A 118 47.50 -1.37 6.81
CA THR A 118 48.94 -1.54 6.63
C THR A 118 49.26 -2.46 5.45
N SER A 119 48.56 -3.58 5.33
CA SER A 119 48.75 -4.54 4.24
C SER A 119 48.46 -3.95 2.87
N TYR A 120 47.34 -3.22 2.76
CA TYR A 120 46.92 -2.57 1.50
C TYR A 120 47.91 -1.47 1.07
N LYS A 121 48.40 -0.64 2.02
CA LYS A 121 49.45 0.33 1.73
C LYS A 121 50.73 -0.32 1.25
N ASN A 122 51.09 -1.46 1.83
CA ASN A 122 52.31 -2.21 1.40
C ASN A 122 52.13 -2.74 -0.02
N LEU A 123 50.93 -3.23 -0.39
CA LEU A 123 50.64 -3.65 -1.79
C LEU A 123 50.81 -2.47 -2.75
N ILE A 124 50.24 -1.30 -2.44
CA ILE A 124 50.34 -0.11 -3.31
C ILE A 124 51.80 0.34 -3.44
N ARG A 125 52.52 0.40 -2.31
CA ARG A 125 53.94 0.76 -2.31
C ARG A 125 54.80 -0.21 -3.11
N HIS A 126 54.54 -1.52 -3.06
CA HIS A 126 55.21 -2.52 -3.85
C HIS A 126 55.04 -2.24 -5.36
N VAL A 127 53.83 -1.98 -5.81
CA VAL A 127 53.57 -1.66 -7.22
C VAL A 127 54.32 -0.38 -7.66
N ILE A 128 54.34 0.64 -6.80
CA ILE A 128 54.99 1.91 -7.11
C ILE A 128 56.52 1.78 -7.07
N ARG A 129 57.10 1.12 -6.04
CA ARG A 129 58.57 1.07 -5.82
C ARG A 129 59.23 -0.03 -6.63
N ASP A 130 58.67 -1.25 -6.57
CA ASP A 130 59.34 -2.41 -7.10
C ASP A 130 59.02 -2.59 -8.59
N HIS A 131 57.85 -2.14 -9.04
CA HIS A 131 57.44 -2.17 -10.45
C HIS A 131 57.49 -0.79 -11.14
N GLY A 132 57.71 0.30 -10.39
CA GLY A 132 57.97 1.63 -10.93
C GLY A 132 56.78 2.39 -11.46
N ALA A 133 55.53 1.93 -11.18
CA ALA A 133 54.31 2.56 -11.66
C ALA A 133 54.09 3.94 -11.01
N LYS A 134 54.00 4.99 -11.84
CA LYS A 134 53.75 6.38 -11.41
C LYS A 134 52.39 6.92 -11.81
N ASP A 135 51.87 6.50 -12.96
CA ASP A 135 50.55 6.82 -13.43
C ASP A 135 49.57 5.74 -12.92
N THR A 136 48.93 6.02 -11.80
CA THR A 136 48.11 5.03 -11.10
C THR A 136 46.65 5.44 -11.04
N PHE A 137 45.78 4.46 -10.89
CA PHE A 137 44.35 4.67 -10.80
C PHE A 137 43.72 3.79 -9.72
N PHE A 138 42.79 4.35 -8.93
CA PHE A 138 42.03 3.62 -7.93
C PHE A 138 40.62 3.36 -8.44
N MET A 139 40.25 2.08 -8.56
CA MET A 139 38.92 1.61 -8.89
C MET A 139 38.18 1.25 -7.60
N GLY A 140 37.37 2.16 -7.08
CA GLY A 140 36.60 1.99 -5.84
C GLY A 140 35.31 1.16 -6.03
N GLY A 141 34.69 0.74 -4.93
CA GLY A 141 33.34 0.20 -4.91
C GLY A 141 32.27 1.30 -4.98
N TYR A 142 31.23 1.22 -4.15
CA TYR A 142 30.25 2.31 -4.05
C TYR A 142 30.86 3.56 -3.39
N ARG A 143 30.52 4.75 -3.90
CA ARG A 143 31.07 6.04 -3.40
C ARG A 143 30.81 6.30 -1.91
N TRP A 144 29.71 5.80 -1.40
CA TRP A 144 29.27 5.98 -0.02
C TRP A 144 29.75 4.88 0.93
N ASP A 145 30.30 3.80 0.39
CA ASP A 145 30.68 2.64 1.17
C ASP A 145 31.93 2.91 2.05
N PRO A 146 31.87 2.62 3.35
CA PRO A 146 32.98 2.86 4.28
C PRO A 146 34.28 2.14 3.88
N ASP A 147 34.17 0.92 3.38
CA ASP A 147 35.34 0.16 2.95
C ASP A 147 36.00 0.79 1.73
N THR A 148 35.21 1.29 0.79
CA THR A 148 35.72 2.07 -0.36
C THR A 148 36.43 3.32 0.09
N LEU A 149 35.84 4.07 1.04
CA LEU A 149 36.44 5.30 1.56
C LEU A 149 37.76 5.04 2.32
N ASP A 150 37.79 3.99 3.11
CA ASP A 150 38.99 3.57 3.85
C ASP A 150 40.10 3.13 2.89
N ARG A 151 39.81 2.33 1.86
CA ARG A 151 40.77 1.90 0.84
C ARG A 151 41.27 3.08 0.03
N LEU A 152 40.41 4.02 -0.34
CA LEU A 152 40.80 5.28 -1.01
C LEU A 152 41.73 6.11 -0.12
N ALA A 153 41.45 6.21 1.18
CA ALA A 153 42.33 6.91 2.12
C ALA A 153 43.71 6.25 2.23
N CYS A 154 43.76 4.89 2.20
CA CYS A 154 45.01 4.16 2.15
C CYS A 154 45.81 4.42 0.85
N TYR A 155 45.11 4.48 -0.30
CA TYR A 155 45.69 4.80 -1.59
C TYR A 155 46.28 6.21 -1.60
N LYS A 156 45.50 7.23 -1.20
CA LYS A 156 46.00 8.63 -1.09
C LYS A 156 47.24 8.73 -0.20
N LYS A 157 47.20 8.04 0.95
CA LYS A 157 48.34 8.04 1.87
C LYS A 157 49.59 7.36 1.27
N ALA A 158 49.42 6.24 0.59
CA ALA A 158 50.51 5.52 -0.05
C ALA A 158 51.13 6.36 -1.18
N LEU A 159 50.36 7.07 -1.99
CA LEU A 159 50.86 8.01 -3.00
C LEU A 159 51.67 9.14 -2.39
N GLY A 160 51.14 9.75 -1.31
CA GLY A 160 51.85 10.82 -0.59
C GLY A 160 53.17 10.35 0.00
N ASP A 161 53.24 9.13 0.56
CA ASP A 161 54.49 8.53 1.09
C ASP A 161 55.52 8.29 -0.03
N GLU A 162 55.11 8.14 -1.29
CA GLU A 162 55.95 7.94 -2.48
C GLU A 162 56.12 9.23 -3.32
N ASN A 163 55.77 10.39 -2.78
CA ASN A 163 55.84 11.70 -3.43
C ASN A 163 55.06 11.80 -4.78
N ILE A 164 54.00 11.05 -4.94
CA ILE A 164 53.08 11.13 -6.07
C ILE A 164 51.91 12.02 -5.67
N ASN A 165 51.69 13.09 -6.44
CA ASN A 165 50.59 13.98 -6.19
C ASN A 165 49.27 13.31 -6.57
N PHE A 166 48.33 13.27 -5.63
CA PHE A 166 46.97 12.77 -5.85
C PHE A 166 46.15 13.80 -6.63
N ASP A 167 45.39 13.32 -7.60
CA ASP A 167 44.37 14.07 -8.32
C ASP A 167 43.05 13.28 -8.39
N ASP A 168 41.91 13.95 -8.34
CA ASP A 168 40.60 13.27 -8.33
C ASP A 168 40.32 12.49 -9.63
N SER A 169 41.03 12.83 -10.75
CA SER A 169 40.94 12.06 -12.00
C SER A 169 41.61 10.67 -11.90
N MET A 170 42.34 10.40 -10.82
CA MET A 170 42.96 9.11 -10.52
C MET A 170 41.95 8.14 -9.83
N VAL A 171 40.67 8.53 -9.68
CA VAL A 171 39.67 7.73 -8.99
C VAL A 171 38.47 7.48 -9.87
N GLY A 172 38.00 6.25 -9.88
CA GLY A 172 36.72 5.83 -10.46
C GLY A 172 36.02 4.80 -9.58
N TYR A 173 34.83 4.41 -9.95
CA TYR A 173 33.98 3.56 -9.13
C TYR A 173 33.34 2.45 -9.97
N GLY A 174 33.71 1.22 -9.68
CA GLY A 174 33.17 0.00 -10.31
C GLY A 174 32.08 -0.70 -9.50
N GLU A 175 31.62 -0.09 -8.39
CA GLU A 175 30.48 -0.57 -7.57
C GLU A 175 30.59 -2.02 -7.08
N PHE A 176 31.78 -2.52 -6.94
CA PHE A 176 32.09 -3.93 -6.63
C PHE A 176 31.56 -4.94 -7.66
N LYS A 177 31.21 -4.48 -8.88
CA LYS A 177 30.61 -5.29 -9.94
C LYS A 177 31.54 -5.37 -11.17
N ASP A 178 31.47 -6.47 -11.89
CA ASP A 178 32.21 -6.71 -13.14
C ASP A 178 31.76 -5.75 -14.27
N THR A 179 30.45 -5.56 -14.43
CA THR A 179 29.87 -4.73 -15.50
C THR A 179 30.28 -3.27 -15.37
N THR A 180 30.08 -2.67 -14.21
CA THR A 180 30.44 -1.27 -13.93
C THR A 180 31.95 -1.03 -13.96
N ALA A 181 32.73 -1.98 -13.49
CA ALA A 181 34.20 -1.91 -13.60
C ALA A 181 34.65 -1.92 -15.07
N CYS A 182 34.02 -2.72 -15.95
CA CYS A 182 34.31 -2.71 -17.38
C CYS A 182 33.95 -1.38 -18.05
N GLU A 183 32.82 -0.79 -17.69
CA GLU A 183 32.38 0.53 -18.19
C GLU A 183 33.35 1.64 -17.76
N GLU A 184 33.82 1.55 -16.53
CA GLU A 184 34.79 2.50 -15.99
C GLU A 184 36.17 2.40 -16.72
N VAL A 185 36.61 1.21 -17.08
CA VAL A 185 37.79 1.03 -17.94
C VAL A 185 37.57 1.71 -19.30
N ASP A 186 36.41 1.55 -19.92
CA ASP A 186 36.10 2.25 -21.19
C ASP A 186 36.13 3.78 -21.02
N ARG A 187 35.65 4.30 -19.89
CA ARG A 187 35.69 5.72 -19.56
C ARG A 187 37.13 6.22 -19.45
N ILE A 188 37.93 5.54 -18.64
CA ILE A 188 39.34 5.89 -18.41
C ILE A 188 40.11 5.96 -19.71
N ILE A 189 39.99 4.92 -20.55
CA ILE A 189 40.70 4.87 -21.84
C ILE A 189 40.21 5.94 -22.80
N ARG A 190 38.93 6.22 -22.84
CA ARG A 190 38.36 7.28 -23.67
C ARG A 190 38.88 8.66 -23.27
N GLU A 191 38.90 8.95 -21.97
CA GLU A 191 39.32 10.24 -21.45
C GLU A 191 40.84 10.46 -21.54
N ARG A 192 41.62 9.43 -21.20
CA ARG A 192 43.08 9.50 -21.13
C ARG A 192 43.78 9.11 -22.43
N LYS A 193 43.06 8.48 -23.38
CA LYS A 193 43.57 7.90 -24.65
C LYS A 193 44.58 6.73 -24.47
N LYS A 194 44.96 6.42 -23.23
CA LYS A 194 45.78 5.28 -22.83
C LYS A 194 45.36 4.85 -21.42
N PRO A 195 45.53 3.57 -21.05
CA PRO A 195 45.31 3.14 -19.68
C PRO A 195 46.40 3.72 -18.74
N PRO A 196 46.12 3.77 -17.40
CA PRO A 196 47.16 4.05 -16.42
C PRO A 196 48.16 2.87 -16.35
N GLU A 197 49.34 3.11 -15.78
CA GLU A 197 50.37 2.07 -15.58
C GLU A 197 49.94 1.04 -14.52
N ALA A 198 49.11 1.45 -13.55
CA ALA A 198 48.54 0.53 -12.57
C ALA A 198 47.10 0.89 -12.20
N ILE A 199 46.24 -0.13 -12.01
CA ILE A 199 44.86 -0.03 -11.53
C ILE A 199 44.75 -0.81 -10.21
N PHE A 200 44.46 -0.10 -9.13
CA PHE A 200 44.19 -0.68 -7.82
C PHE A 200 42.70 -0.86 -7.64
N CYS A 201 42.18 -2.07 -7.81
CA CYS A 201 40.75 -2.39 -7.64
C CYS A 201 40.43 -2.65 -6.18
N ALA A 202 39.32 -2.14 -5.74
CA ALA A 202 38.84 -2.31 -4.36
C ALA A 202 38.36 -3.73 -4.06
N ASN A 203 38.15 -4.60 -5.05
CA ASN A 203 37.98 -6.04 -4.86
C ASN A 203 38.51 -6.86 -6.05
N ASP A 204 38.63 -8.18 -5.86
CA ASP A 204 39.13 -9.10 -6.87
C ASP A 204 38.17 -9.29 -8.06
N ILE A 205 36.85 -9.22 -7.83
CA ILE A 205 35.84 -9.32 -8.90
C ILE A 205 36.05 -8.23 -9.94
N MET A 206 36.25 -7.00 -9.48
CA MET A 206 36.55 -5.88 -10.37
C MET A 206 37.95 -6.06 -11.01
N ALA A 207 38.94 -6.57 -10.28
CA ALA A 207 40.30 -6.81 -10.84
C ALA A 207 40.26 -7.82 -12.00
N ILE A 208 39.54 -8.93 -11.86
CA ILE A 208 39.31 -9.94 -12.90
C ILE A 208 38.58 -9.31 -14.10
N ALA A 209 37.54 -8.52 -13.84
CA ALA A 209 36.78 -7.83 -14.89
C ALA A 209 37.66 -6.82 -15.65
N VAL A 210 38.45 -6.02 -14.94
CA VAL A 210 39.44 -5.07 -15.51
C VAL A 210 40.48 -5.80 -16.38
N CYS A 211 41.08 -6.88 -15.89
CA CYS A 211 42.01 -7.69 -16.66
C CYS A 211 41.37 -8.25 -17.95
N THR A 212 40.15 -8.78 -17.82
CA THR A 212 39.39 -9.31 -18.95
C THR A 212 39.07 -8.22 -19.98
N LYS A 213 38.69 -7.03 -19.53
CA LYS A 213 38.37 -5.89 -20.38
C LYS A 213 39.62 -5.34 -21.08
N LEU A 214 40.73 -5.15 -20.34
CA LEU A 214 41.99 -4.70 -20.92
C LEU A 214 42.50 -5.67 -22.00
N LYS A 215 42.41 -6.98 -21.77
CA LYS A 215 42.74 -8.01 -22.75
C LYS A 215 41.86 -7.89 -24.03
N LYS A 216 40.57 -7.64 -23.88
CA LYS A 216 39.67 -7.42 -25.05
C LYS A 216 40.02 -6.15 -25.83
N LEU A 217 40.59 -5.14 -25.17
CA LEU A 217 41.06 -3.90 -25.78
C LEU A 217 42.47 -3.97 -26.33
N GLY A 218 43.14 -5.14 -26.22
CA GLY A 218 44.49 -5.40 -26.76
C GLY A 218 45.64 -5.06 -25.81
N TYR A 219 45.36 -4.67 -24.56
CA TYR A 219 46.39 -4.42 -23.54
C TYR A 219 46.73 -5.70 -22.78
N LYS A 220 47.99 -5.82 -22.40
CA LYS A 220 48.51 -6.94 -21.63
C LYS A 220 48.66 -6.57 -20.15
N VAL A 221 48.29 -7.53 -19.30
CA VAL A 221 48.52 -7.46 -17.85
C VAL A 221 49.54 -8.52 -17.51
N PRO A 222 50.64 -8.18 -16.88
CA PRO A 222 51.03 -6.88 -16.29
C PRO A 222 51.85 -5.95 -17.20
N GLU A 223 52.23 -6.32 -18.42
CA GLU A 223 53.26 -5.64 -19.22
C GLU A 223 52.86 -4.20 -19.59
N ASP A 224 51.58 -3.96 -19.93
CA ASP A 224 51.07 -2.62 -20.27
C ASP A 224 50.36 -1.96 -19.09
N VAL A 225 49.69 -2.75 -18.22
CA VAL A 225 48.92 -2.28 -17.07
C VAL A 225 49.06 -3.29 -15.94
N ILE A 226 49.49 -2.85 -14.79
CA ILE A 226 49.47 -3.64 -13.56
C ILE A 226 48.04 -3.56 -12.99
N VAL A 227 47.46 -4.70 -12.57
CA VAL A 227 46.16 -4.74 -11.92
C VAL A 227 46.28 -5.46 -10.59
N THR A 228 45.72 -4.83 -9.55
CA THR A 228 45.67 -5.48 -8.23
C THR A 228 44.21 -5.51 -7.73
N GLY A 229 43.89 -6.52 -6.93
CA GLY A 229 42.57 -6.68 -6.30
C GLY A 229 42.65 -6.56 -4.77
N TYR A 230 41.60 -7.03 -4.16
CA TYR A 230 41.43 -7.12 -2.71
C TYR A 230 40.39 -8.21 -2.42
N ASP A 231 40.48 -8.94 -1.33
CA ASP A 231 39.69 -10.03 -0.77
C ASP A 231 40.38 -11.38 -0.83
N GLY A 232 41.17 -11.70 -1.87
CA GLY A 232 41.87 -12.96 -2.05
C GLY A 232 40.89 -14.11 -2.40
N ILE A 233 39.95 -13.87 -3.30
CA ILE A 233 38.97 -14.89 -3.72
C ILE A 233 39.63 -15.99 -4.57
N GLU A 234 39.03 -17.19 -4.56
CA GLU A 234 39.59 -18.33 -5.31
C GLU A 234 39.63 -18.11 -6.81
N GLU A 235 38.65 -17.41 -7.39
CA GLU A 235 38.67 -17.08 -8.82
C GLU A 235 39.89 -16.29 -9.22
N GLY A 236 40.33 -15.35 -8.38
CA GLY A 236 41.58 -14.58 -8.60
C GLY A 236 42.83 -15.42 -8.57
N LYS A 237 42.82 -16.50 -7.77
CA LYS A 237 43.91 -17.47 -7.71
C LYS A 237 44.07 -18.27 -9.01
N TYR A 238 42.96 -18.64 -9.66
CA TYR A 238 42.96 -19.45 -10.88
C TYR A 238 42.83 -18.64 -12.16
N PHE A 239 42.64 -17.33 -12.07
CA PHE A 239 42.55 -16.42 -13.21
C PHE A 239 43.96 -16.26 -13.86
N ILE A 240 44.03 -15.99 -15.16
CA ILE A 240 45.28 -15.73 -15.89
C ILE A 240 45.26 -14.31 -16.46
N PRO A 241 46.16 -13.43 -15.97
CA PRO A 241 47.19 -13.64 -14.92
C PRO A 241 46.57 -13.73 -13.51
N ASN A 242 47.17 -14.53 -12.62
CA ASN A 242 46.75 -14.62 -11.21
C ASN A 242 46.77 -13.25 -10.56
N ILE A 243 45.70 -12.95 -9.80
CA ILE A 243 45.50 -11.61 -9.24
C ILE A 243 46.40 -11.37 -8.00
N THR A 244 47.16 -10.31 -8.04
CA THR A 244 47.83 -9.75 -6.87
C THR A 244 46.81 -9.10 -5.99
N THR A 245 46.73 -9.51 -4.70
CA THR A 245 45.60 -9.14 -3.83
C THR A 245 46.02 -9.03 -2.37
N VAL A 246 45.16 -8.44 -1.57
CA VAL A 246 45.22 -8.48 -0.11
C VAL A 246 44.22 -9.51 0.39
N ARG A 247 44.68 -10.57 1.00
CA ARG A 247 43.87 -11.69 1.47
C ARG A 247 43.54 -11.54 2.94
N ARG A 248 42.27 -11.66 3.25
CA ARG A 248 41.76 -11.67 4.63
C ARG A 248 42.27 -12.91 5.40
N ASN A 249 42.69 -12.71 6.63
CA ASN A 249 43.14 -13.80 7.50
C ASN A 249 42.00 -14.36 8.35
N ILE A 250 41.05 -15.05 7.68
CA ILE A 250 39.83 -15.60 8.29
C ILE A 250 40.20 -16.60 9.40
N GLU A 251 41.18 -17.43 9.18
CA GLU A 251 41.69 -18.41 10.16
C GLU A 251 42.19 -17.70 11.42
N GLY A 252 42.95 -16.62 11.26
CA GLY A 252 43.44 -15.80 12.36
C GLY A 252 42.31 -15.12 13.13
N GLU A 253 41.27 -14.65 12.45
CA GLU A 253 40.09 -14.08 13.10
C GLU A 253 39.32 -15.13 13.92
N ALA A 254 39.08 -16.31 13.34
CA ALA A 254 38.38 -17.41 14.01
C ALA A 254 39.17 -17.89 15.24
N LEU A 255 40.50 -18.07 15.09
CA LEU A 255 41.38 -18.46 16.19
C LEU A 255 41.42 -17.40 17.29
N ALA A 256 41.45 -16.10 16.93
CA ALA A 256 41.41 -15.01 17.90
C ALA A 256 40.10 -15.03 18.72
N CYS A 257 38.97 -15.22 18.05
CA CYS A 257 37.68 -15.40 18.74
C CYS A 257 37.70 -16.61 19.70
N ALA A 258 38.18 -17.76 19.24
CA ALA A 258 38.31 -18.96 20.07
C ALA A 258 39.23 -18.75 21.28
N ASN A 259 40.36 -18.04 21.11
CA ASN A 259 41.28 -17.71 22.22
C ASN A 259 40.62 -16.77 23.23
N ILE A 260 39.87 -15.75 22.78
CA ILE A 260 39.12 -14.86 23.66
C ILE A 260 38.08 -15.66 24.44
N LEU A 261 37.35 -16.61 23.82
CA LEU A 261 36.40 -17.49 24.50
C LEU A 261 37.11 -18.34 25.59
N ARG A 262 38.26 -18.92 25.30
CA ARG A 262 39.09 -19.66 26.29
C ARG A 262 39.45 -18.78 27.51
N GLU A 263 39.87 -17.54 27.25
CA GLU A 263 40.19 -16.56 28.30
C GLU A 263 38.95 -16.19 29.12
N ILE A 264 37.81 -15.92 28.49
CA ILE A 264 36.54 -15.59 29.17
C ILE A 264 36.17 -16.73 30.13
N PHE A 265 36.12 -17.96 29.65
CA PHE A 265 35.69 -19.11 30.45
C PHE A 265 36.74 -19.58 31.49
N SER A 266 38.01 -19.21 31.33
CA SER A 266 39.01 -19.40 32.38
C SER A 266 39.10 -18.29 33.41
N GLY A 267 38.29 -17.22 33.26
CA GLY A 267 38.29 -16.06 34.15
C GLY A 267 39.52 -15.16 34.03
N LYS A 268 40.28 -15.27 32.96
CA LYS A 268 41.51 -14.50 32.70
C LYS A 268 41.34 -13.42 31.62
N ALA A 269 40.12 -13.25 31.13
CA ALA A 269 39.88 -12.33 30.02
C ALA A 269 40.05 -10.87 30.40
N GLU A 270 40.88 -10.15 29.69
CA GLU A 270 40.95 -8.69 29.70
C GLU A 270 40.36 -8.16 28.39
N LYS A 271 39.47 -7.14 28.51
CA LYS A 271 38.87 -6.47 27.35
C LYS A 271 39.99 -5.75 26.57
N ARG A 272 40.17 -6.13 25.34
CA ARG A 272 41.21 -5.62 24.45
C ARG A 272 40.82 -5.69 23.00
N ILE A 273 41.48 -4.94 22.16
CA ILE A 273 41.41 -5.03 20.71
C ILE A 273 42.52 -5.96 20.21
N VAL A 274 42.16 -7.08 19.61
CA VAL A 274 43.10 -8.00 18.93
C VAL A 274 43.12 -7.64 17.46
N LYS A 275 44.27 -7.16 16.96
CA LYS A 275 44.44 -6.83 15.53
C LYS A 275 44.96 -8.00 14.76
N ILE A 276 44.26 -8.40 13.71
CA ILE A 276 44.63 -9.52 12.84
C ILE A 276 45.21 -8.96 11.55
N PRO A 277 46.52 -9.23 11.24
CA PRO A 277 47.11 -8.76 10.02
C PRO A 277 46.61 -9.55 8.81
N TYR A 278 46.35 -8.85 7.71
CA TYR A 278 46.07 -9.45 6.41
C TYR A 278 47.37 -9.82 5.67
N LYS A 279 47.30 -10.80 4.79
CA LYS A 279 48.41 -11.22 3.93
C LYS A 279 48.33 -10.53 2.57
N VAL A 280 49.42 -9.91 2.14
CA VAL A 280 49.58 -9.47 0.75
C VAL A 280 50.10 -10.67 -0.06
N ILE A 281 49.41 -10.98 -1.15
CA ILE A 281 49.76 -12.05 -2.09
C ILE A 281 50.18 -11.38 -3.38
N TYR A 282 51.47 -11.49 -3.69
CA TYR A 282 52.01 -10.98 -4.93
C TYR A 282 51.93 -12.06 -6.01
N ASN A 283 51.37 -11.74 -7.16
CA ASN A 283 51.11 -12.67 -8.24
C ASN A 283 51.37 -12.05 -9.61
N GLU A 284 51.08 -12.80 -10.67
CA GLU A 284 51.36 -12.46 -12.07
C GLU A 284 50.76 -11.10 -12.50
N SER A 285 49.63 -10.69 -11.98
CA SER A 285 48.98 -9.45 -12.41
C SER A 285 49.72 -8.17 -12.01
N CYS A 286 50.68 -8.23 -11.12
CA CYS A 286 51.64 -7.15 -10.87
C CYS A 286 53.02 -7.39 -11.50
N GLY A 287 53.27 -8.59 -12.04
CA GLY A 287 54.57 -8.97 -12.61
C GLY A 287 55.44 -9.84 -11.70
N CYS A 288 54.95 -10.22 -10.52
CA CYS A 288 55.62 -11.16 -9.64
C CYS A 288 55.29 -12.61 -10.02
N PRO A 289 56.21 -13.58 -9.75
CA PRO A 289 55.87 -14.99 -9.93
C PRO A 289 54.82 -15.44 -8.94
N SER A 290 53.88 -16.29 -9.37
CA SER A 290 52.89 -16.87 -8.45
C SER A 290 53.58 -17.90 -7.52
N GLU A 291 53.28 -17.79 -6.23
CA GLU A 291 53.69 -18.78 -5.22
C GLU A 291 52.62 -19.90 -5.06
N GLU A 292 51.53 -19.86 -5.80
CA GLU A 292 50.40 -20.77 -5.64
C GLU A 292 50.70 -22.15 -6.27
N ASP A 293 50.34 -23.22 -5.54
CA ASP A 293 50.40 -24.59 -6.04
C ASP A 293 49.12 -24.95 -6.81
N PHE A 294 49.29 -25.31 -8.07
CA PHE A 294 48.19 -25.71 -8.95
C PHE A 294 48.06 -27.23 -9.17
N SER A 295 48.75 -28.03 -8.36
CA SER A 295 48.76 -29.50 -8.49
C SER A 295 47.36 -30.11 -8.34
N ASP A 296 46.47 -29.49 -7.58
CA ASP A 296 45.10 -29.90 -7.31
C ASP A 296 44.04 -29.26 -8.27
N TYR A 297 44.45 -28.49 -9.26
CA TYR A 297 43.56 -27.74 -10.17
C TYR A 297 42.48 -28.61 -10.81
N ARG A 298 42.82 -29.81 -11.28
CA ARG A 298 41.87 -30.71 -11.95
C ARG A 298 40.82 -31.25 -10.98
N GLU A 299 41.19 -31.54 -9.76
CA GLU A 299 40.34 -32.05 -8.72
C GLU A 299 39.35 -30.95 -8.28
N ARG A 300 39.84 -29.74 -8.05
CA ARG A 300 39.02 -28.60 -7.72
C ARG A 300 38.09 -28.18 -8.85
N MET A 301 38.55 -28.23 -10.11
CA MET A 301 37.67 -27.95 -11.25
C MET A 301 36.53 -28.99 -11.35
N ALA A 302 36.84 -30.26 -11.14
CA ALA A 302 35.82 -31.31 -11.12
C ALA A 302 34.82 -31.09 -9.99
N GLU A 303 35.31 -30.68 -8.82
CA GLU A 303 34.45 -30.34 -7.66
C GLU A 303 33.57 -29.12 -7.94
N CYS A 304 34.11 -28.02 -8.51
CA CYS A 304 33.33 -26.86 -8.92
C CYS A 304 32.27 -27.23 -9.96
N MET A 305 32.60 -28.08 -10.93
CA MET A 305 31.62 -28.56 -11.91
C MET A 305 30.52 -29.41 -11.27
N ARG A 306 30.86 -30.22 -10.25
CA ARG A 306 29.90 -31.02 -9.49
C ARG A 306 28.96 -30.11 -8.69
N ILE A 307 29.55 -29.15 -7.95
CA ILE A 307 28.78 -28.17 -7.16
C ILE A 307 27.86 -27.37 -8.09
N ASN A 308 28.34 -26.91 -9.24
CA ASN A 308 27.53 -26.12 -10.20
C ASN A 308 26.38 -26.93 -10.80
N ARG A 309 26.57 -28.22 -11.05
CA ARG A 309 25.52 -29.14 -11.51
C ARG A 309 24.48 -29.38 -10.44
N ASP A 310 24.92 -29.68 -9.22
CA ASP A 310 24.05 -29.85 -8.05
C ASP A 310 23.27 -28.57 -7.78
N PHE A 311 23.88 -27.42 -7.99
CA PHE A 311 23.30 -26.10 -7.84
C PHE A 311 22.17 -25.84 -8.87
N SER A 312 22.40 -26.14 -10.16
CA SER A 312 21.38 -25.97 -11.21
C SER A 312 20.19 -26.92 -11.04
N SER A 313 20.43 -28.16 -10.66
CA SER A 313 19.34 -29.10 -10.37
C SER A 313 18.51 -28.66 -9.16
N HIS A 314 19.16 -28.04 -8.18
CA HIS A 314 18.52 -27.56 -6.98
C HIS A 314 17.71 -26.28 -7.20
N GLU A 315 18.17 -25.37 -8.05
CA GLU A 315 17.36 -24.22 -8.48
C GLU A 315 16.03 -24.63 -9.06
N SER A 316 16.04 -25.58 -10.00
CA SER A 316 14.80 -26.09 -10.60
C SER A 316 13.86 -26.68 -9.56
N TYR A 317 14.40 -27.33 -8.53
CA TYR A 317 13.61 -27.89 -7.44
C TYR A 317 13.02 -26.79 -6.54
N VAL A 318 13.78 -25.76 -6.19
CA VAL A 318 13.29 -24.61 -5.39
C VAL A 318 12.21 -23.85 -6.13
N PHE A 319 12.38 -23.60 -7.43
CA PHE A 319 11.35 -22.93 -8.25
C PHE A 319 10.09 -23.75 -8.40
N ALA A 320 10.20 -25.06 -8.70
CA ALA A 320 9.04 -25.96 -8.80
C ALA A 320 8.22 -25.98 -7.51
N GLY A 321 8.85 -25.81 -6.38
CA GLY A 321 8.17 -25.73 -5.12
C GLY A 321 7.55 -24.38 -4.82
N ALA A 322 8.23 -23.31 -5.14
CA ALA A 322 7.62 -21.99 -5.06
C ALA A 322 6.32 -21.94 -5.88
N ASP A 323 6.33 -22.50 -7.10
CA ASP A 323 5.14 -22.61 -7.92
C ASP A 323 4.05 -23.46 -7.24
N LYS A 324 4.43 -24.59 -6.63
CA LYS A 324 3.50 -25.43 -5.90
C LYS A 324 2.88 -24.71 -4.71
N PHE A 325 3.67 -23.93 -3.96
CA PHE A 325 3.17 -23.09 -2.87
C PHE A 325 2.18 -22.05 -3.33
N LEU A 326 2.46 -21.40 -4.44
CA LEU A 326 1.59 -20.36 -5.00
C LEU A 326 0.23 -20.90 -5.45
N MET A 327 0.15 -22.21 -5.75
CA MET A 327 -1.08 -22.90 -6.16
C MET A 327 -1.89 -23.45 -4.99
N CYS A 328 -1.35 -23.44 -3.75
CA CYS A 328 -2.09 -23.91 -2.58
C CYS A 328 -3.24 -22.97 -2.25
N GLU A 329 -4.44 -23.54 -2.06
CA GLU A 329 -5.65 -22.76 -1.74
C GLU A 329 -5.98 -22.81 -0.24
N ASN A 330 -5.39 -23.76 0.50
CA ASN A 330 -5.66 -23.96 1.90
C ASN A 330 -4.41 -24.41 2.67
N LEU A 331 -4.50 -24.34 4.00
CA LEU A 331 -3.41 -24.70 4.90
C LEU A 331 -2.93 -26.16 4.76
N PRO A 332 -3.80 -27.18 4.73
CA PRO A 332 -3.33 -28.56 4.58
C PRO A 332 -2.48 -28.80 3.33
N GLU A 333 -2.87 -28.24 2.19
CA GLU A 333 -2.08 -28.32 0.95
C GLU A 333 -0.71 -27.63 1.11
N MET A 334 -0.69 -26.50 1.82
CA MET A 334 0.54 -25.75 2.05
C MET A 334 1.48 -26.49 2.99
N LEU A 335 0.96 -27.12 4.05
CA LEU A 335 1.73 -27.95 4.97
C LEU A 335 2.28 -29.19 4.25
N ASP A 336 1.50 -29.85 3.41
CA ASP A 336 1.95 -30.98 2.58
C ASP A 336 3.03 -30.56 1.58
N ALA A 337 2.91 -29.39 1.00
CA ALA A 337 3.94 -28.83 0.14
C ALA A 337 5.23 -28.54 0.90
N LEU A 338 5.17 -27.99 2.12
CA LEU A 338 6.31 -27.70 3.00
C LEU A 338 7.06 -28.95 3.43
N VAL A 339 6.38 -30.00 3.82
CA VAL A 339 7.00 -31.26 4.24
C VAL A 339 7.81 -31.92 3.11
N ASN A 340 7.35 -31.76 1.86
CA ASN A 340 8.06 -32.26 0.68
C ASN A 340 9.29 -31.41 0.31
N TYR A 341 9.45 -30.23 0.93
CA TYR A 341 10.54 -29.27 0.71
C TYR A 341 11.71 -29.40 1.68
N ASN A 342 11.90 -30.56 2.19
CA ASN A 342 12.98 -30.81 3.15
C ASN A 342 14.36 -30.50 2.58
N LEU A 343 15.09 -29.57 3.21
CA LEU A 343 16.40 -29.10 2.76
C LEU A 343 17.58 -29.65 3.55
N GLY A 344 17.39 -30.48 4.53
CA GLY A 344 18.48 -30.96 5.37
C GLY A 344 18.16 -32.23 6.10
N ASP A 345 19.21 -32.87 6.63
CA ASP A 345 19.08 -34.10 7.41
C ASP A 345 18.23 -33.90 8.67
N LYS A 346 18.29 -32.71 9.28
CA LYS A 346 17.38 -32.28 10.36
C LYS A 346 17.14 -30.76 10.23
N SER A 347 15.85 -30.39 10.07
CA SER A 347 15.42 -29.00 10.04
C SER A 347 14.02 -28.83 10.64
N TYR A 348 13.75 -27.64 11.18
CA TYR A 348 12.44 -27.25 11.66
C TYR A 348 11.99 -25.96 10.99
N LEU A 349 10.78 -25.98 10.49
CA LEU A 349 10.07 -24.81 10.00
C LEU A 349 9.01 -24.43 11.03
N CYS A 350 9.17 -23.30 11.67
CA CYS A 350 8.25 -22.79 12.67
C CYS A 350 7.49 -21.62 12.04
N ILE A 351 6.15 -21.70 11.99
CA ILE A 351 5.29 -20.68 11.39
C ILE A 351 4.29 -20.24 12.46
N ARG A 352 4.05 -18.96 12.60
CA ARG A 352 3.09 -18.42 13.57
C ARG A 352 1.69 -18.95 13.29
N SER A 353 1.04 -19.51 14.30
CA SER A 353 -0.32 -20.10 14.21
C SER A 353 -1.35 -19.07 13.77
N MET A 354 -1.20 -17.82 14.21
CA MET A 354 -2.05 -16.69 13.84
C MET A 354 -2.18 -16.51 12.32
N LEU A 355 -1.16 -16.86 11.53
CA LEU A 355 -1.24 -16.81 10.08
C LEU A 355 -2.26 -17.84 9.54
N PHE A 356 -2.44 -18.94 10.23
CA PHE A 356 -3.34 -20.04 9.87
C PHE A 356 -4.74 -19.87 10.47
N GLU A 357 -4.82 -19.26 11.64
CA GLU A 357 -6.09 -18.96 12.28
C GLU A 357 -6.84 -17.86 11.53
N SER A 358 -6.14 -16.84 11.04
CA SER A 358 -6.72 -15.85 10.15
C SER A 358 -7.26 -16.47 8.85
N LEU A 359 -6.67 -17.56 8.35
CA LEU A 359 -7.21 -18.36 7.24
C LEU A 359 -8.49 -19.11 7.62
N ASN A 360 -8.60 -19.62 8.85
CA ASN A 360 -9.76 -20.35 9.35
C ASN A 360 -10.86 -19.43 9.90
N ILE A 361 -10.50 -18.30 10.52
CA ILE A 361 -11.43 -17.31 11.10
C ILE A 361 -12.26 -16.62 10.00
N MET A 362 -11.73 -16.46 8.81
CA MET A 362 -12.53 -16.00 7.67
C MET A 362 -13.67 -16.97 7.29
N TYR A 363 -13.62 -18.22 7.75
CA TYR A 363 -14.68 -19.20 7.55
C TYR A 363 -15.65 -19.33 8.74
N GLN A 364 -15.30 -18.80 9.93
CA GLN A 364 -16.16 -18.87 11.12
C GLN A 364 -16.08 -17.56 11.92
N SER A 365 -16.99 -16.64 11.62
CA SER A 365 -17.18 -15.42 12.40
C SER A 365 -17.69 -15.75 13.79
N ASN A 366 -16.84 -15.85 14.80
CA ASN A 366 -17.14 -15.69 16.24
C ASN A 366 -16.08 -16.38 17.10
N LEU A 367 -14.89 -15.84 17.22
CA LEU A 367 -13.96 -16.25 18.27
C LEU A 367 -13.06 -15.07 18.65
N ASP A 368 -13.17 -14.63 19.90
CA ASP A 368 -12.15 -13.82 20.60
C ASP A 368 -10.88 -14.68 20.71
N ILE A 369 -9.84 -14.34 19.96
CA ILE A 369 -8.60 -15.11 19.96
C ILE A 369 -7.45 -14.22 20.37
N ASP A 370 -6.99 -14.41 21.59
CA ASP A 370 -5.73 -13.91 22.13
C ASP A 370 -4.67 -15.02 22.05
N HIS A 371 -4.39 -15.52 20.85
CA HIS A 371 -3.36 -16.52 20.56
C HIS A 371 -2.16 -15.95 19.81
N SER A 372 -1.77 -14.71 20.08
CA SER A 372 -0.76 -13.97 19.32
C SER A 372 0.65 -14.57 19.29
N ASN A 373 0.93 -15.65 20.03
CA ASN A 373 2.28 -16.13 20.31
C ASN A 373 2.52 -17.63 20.09
N GLU A 374 1.64 -18.35 19.38
CA GLU A 374 1.82 -19.78 19.09
C GLU A 374 2.48 -20.01 17.73
N TYR A 375 3.36 -21.02 17.65
CA TYR A 375 3.98 -21.48 16.42
C TYR A 375 3.57 -22.92 16.11
N ILE A 376 3.29 -23.20 14.85
CA ILE A 376 3.20 -24.55 14.30
C ILE A 376 4.60 -24.97 13.88
N ILE A 377 5.07 -26.12 14.35
CA ILE A 377 6.39 -26.64 14.05
C ILE A 377 6.28 -27.83 13.11
N LEU A 378 6.95 -27.73 11.98
CA LEU A 378 7.08 -28.79 11.00
C LEU A 378 8.50 -29.35 11.04
N SER A 379 8.63 -30.60 11.38
CA SER A 379 9.91 -31.32 11.34
C SER A 379 10.16 -31.92 9.96
N SER A 380 11.42 -31.96 9.55
CA SER A 380 11.84 -32.69 8.34
C SER A 380 11.69 -34.21 8.48
N GLU A 381 11.65 -34.72 9.68
CA GLU A 381 11.63 -36.17 9.98
C GLU A 381 10.22 -36.71 10.25
N SER A 382 9.28 -35.86 10.66
CA SER A 382 7.91 -36.31 10.99
C SER A 382 6.88 -35.29 10.56
N LYS A 383 5.69 -35.75 10.15
CA LYS A 383 4.51 -34.91 9.87
C LYS A 383 3.76 -34.50 11.16
N GLU A 384 4.37 -34.61 12.33
CA GLU A 384 3.72 -34.28 13.58
C GLU A 384 3.68 -32.77 13.77
N GLU A 385 2.50 -32.24 13.97
CA GLU A 385 2.25 -30.83 14.33
C GLU A 385 2.49 -30.67 15.84
N PHE A 386 3.43 -29.82 16.22
CA PHE A 386 3.63 -29.43 17.61
C PHE A 386 3.25 -27.97 17.76
N GLY A 387 2.33 -27.64 18.63
CA GLY A 387 2.05 -26.28 19.05
C GLY A 387 3.05 -25.86 20.14
N LEU A 388 3.81 -24.77 19.94
CA LEU A 388 4.67 -24.17 20.96
C LEU A 388 4.24 -22.74 21.20
N MET A 389 4.18 -22.35 22.48
CA MET A 389 4.03 -20.94 22.85
C MET A 389 5.35 -20.18 22.74
N GLU A 390 5.32 -18.87 22.48
CA GLU A 390 6.51 -18.03 22.35
C GLU A 390 7.44 -18.10 23.59
N ASP A 391 6.90 -18.34 24.77
CA ASP A 391 7.67 -18.57 25.99
C ASP A 391 8.47 -19.89 25.99
N ASP A 392 8.06 -20.88 25.21
CA ASP A 392 8.75 -22.17 25.06
C ASP A 392 9.87 -22.10 24.00
N LEU A 393 9.89 -21.12 23.12
CA LEU A 393 11.06 -20.79 22.28
C LEU A 393 12.30 -20.41 23.12
N LYS A 394 12.17 -20.20 24.42
CA LYS A 394 13.29 -20.14 25.35
C LYS A 394 14.17 -21.42 25.32
N MET A 395 13.65 -22.51 24.81
CA MET A 395 14.37 -23.78 24.60
C MET A 395 14.65 -24.09 23.12
N ILE A 396 14.58 -23.11 22.27
CA ILE A 396 15.06 -22.98 20.87
C ILE A 396 14.42 -23.92 19.86
N VAL A 397 14.19 -25.21 20.11
CA VAL A 397 13.46 -26.17 19.26
C VAL A 397 13.09 -27.43 20.09
N PRO A 398 12.09 -28.22 19.66
CA PRO A 398 11.95 -29.58 20.16
C PRO A 398 13.28 -30.29 19.98
N ASP A 399 13.66 -31.16 20.92
CA ASP A 399 14.95 -31.85 20.91
C ASP A 399 16.21 -31.02 21.03
N ALA A 400 16.13 -29.76 21.50
CA ALA A 400 17.27 -28.86 21.65
C ALA A 400 18.44 -29.53 22.40
N GLU A 401 18.18 -30.36 23.40
CA GLU A 401 19.20 -31.12 24.14
C GLU A 401 19.97 -32.11 23.23
N GLU A 402 19.30 -32.74 22.26
CA GLU A 402 19.95 -33.61 21.27
C GLU A 402 20.78 -32.80 20.29
N TRP A 403 20.25 -31.68 19.80
CA TRP A 403 20.94 -30.80 18.85
C TRP A 403 22.21 -30.15 19.43
N LEU A 404 22.22 -29.92 20.73
CA LEU A 404 23.38 -29.34 21.41
C LEU A 404 24.50 -30.37 21.65
N LYS A 405 24.25 -31.68 21.52
CA LYS A 405 25.25 -32.75 21.78
C LYS A 405 26.21 -32.98 20.62
N ASP A 406 25.80 -32.73 19.38
CA ASP A 406 26.62 -32.95 18.19
C ASP A 406 27.60 -31.80 17.91
N GLU A 407 28.50 -31.98 16.91
CA GLU A 407 29.52 -31.02 16.53
C GLU A 407 29.10 -30.10 15.36
N THR A 408 27.87 -30.26 14.87
CA THR A 408 27.35 -29.46 13.74
C THR A 408 27.07 -28.04 14.17
N VAL A 409 27.06 -27.12 13.20
CA VAL A 409 26.59 -25.75 13.40
C VAL A 409 25.08 -25.74 13.42
N PHE A 410 24.49 -25.02 14.38
CA PHE A 410 23.06 -24.76 14.44
C PHE A 410 22.78 -23.35 13.89
N VAL A 411 21.91 -23.24 12.89
CA VAL A 411 21.61 -21.98 12.22
C VAL A 411 20.14 -21.66 12.31
N VAL A 412 19.84 -20.40 12.57
CA VAL A 412 18.48 -19.85 12.63
C VAL A 412 18.34 -18.72 11.62
N ASN A 413 17.28 -18.80 10.81
CA ASN A 413 16.90 -17.73 9.89
C ASN A 413 15.49 -17.24 10.19
N SER A 414 15.25 -15.95 10.00
CA SER A 414 13.90 -15.39 10.00
C SER A 414 13.22 -15.61 8.66
N LEU A 415 11.94 -15.96 8.71
CA LEU A 415 11.03 -15.94 7.56
C LEU A 415 10.09 -14.74 7.73
N TYR A 416 10.06 -13.84 6.75
CA TYR A 416 9.40 -12.54 6.89
C TYR A 416 8.80 -12.08 5.56
N VAL A 417 7.78 -11.21 5.69
CA VAL A 417 7.19 -10.45 4.59
C VAL A 417 7.20 -9.01 5.04
N GLU A 418 7.91 -8.16 4.28
CA GLU A 418 8.17 -6.78 4.68
C GLU A 418 8.77 -6.73 6.11
N ASP A 419 8.11 -6.05 7.03
CA ASP A 419 8.53 -5.94 8.43
C ASP A 419 7.95 -7.03 9.34
N TYR A 420 7.06 -7.88 8.82
CA TYR A 420 6.38 -8.90 9.59
C TYR A 420 7.10 -10.24 9.53
N GLN A 421 7.57 -10.73 10.69
CA GLN A 421 8.11 -12.07 10.86
C GLN A 421 6.97 -13.06 11.01
N TYR A 422 6.73 -13.88 10.00
CA TYR A 422 5.72 -14.92 10.04
C TYR A 422 6.26 -16.30 10.50
N GLY A 423 7.60 -16.47 10.54
CA GLY A 423 8.17 -17.73 10.95
C GLY A 423 9.69 -17.71 11.14
N LEU A 424 10.20 -18.89 11.47
CA LEU A 424 11.61 -19.17 11.69
C LEU A 424 11.97 -20.48 11.00
N TYR A 425 13.16 -20.55 10.46
CA TYR A 425 13.72 -21.76 9.90
C TYR A 425 15.01 -22.16 10.62
N PHE A 426 14.99 -23.31 11.24
CA PHE A 426 16.09 -23.88 12.00
C PHE A 426 16.70 -25.04 11.23
N TYR A 427 18.02 -25.10 11.14
CA TYR A 427 18.69 -26.26 10.57
C TYR A 427 20.06 -26.46 11.21
N LYS A 428 20.57 -27.68 11.13
CA LYS A 428 21.92 -28.03 11.52
C LYS A 428 22.69 -28.50 10.30
N THR A 429 23.99 -28.21 10.27
CA THR A 429 24.84 -28.56 9.15
C THR A 429 26.31 -28.70 9.57
N SER A 430 27.00 -29.60 8.91
CA SER A 430 28.47 -29.71 8.93
C SER A 430 29.13 -28.87 7.79
N ASP A 431 28.37 -28.63 6.71
CA ASP A 431 28.80 -27.79 5.58
C ASP A 431 27.95 -26.52 5.50
N ILE A 432 28.39 -25.50 6.23
CA ILE A 432 27.65 -24.23 6.33
C ILE A 432 27.57 -23.50 4.98
N GLY A 433 28.62 -23.54 4.16
CA GLY A 433 28.69 -22.84 2.88
C GLY A 433 27.62 -23.35 1.90
N TYR A 434 27.57 -24.66 1.72
CA TYR A 434 26.61 -25.32 0.86
C TYR A 434 25.17 -25.14 1.36
N MET A 435 24.95 -25.44 2.63
CA MET A 435 23.60 -25.39 3.21
C MET A 435 23.05 -23.97 3.30
N ALA A 436 23.87 -22.98 3.68
CA ALA A 436 23.43 -21.60 3.78
C ALA A 436 22.96 -21.03 2.44
N ASN A 437 23.60 -21.39 1.33
CA ASN A 437 23.16 -21.03 -0.02
C ASN A 437 21.80 -21.65 -0.36
N ARG A 438 21.62 -22.93 -0.09
CA ARG A 438 20.34 -23.63 -0.33
C ARG A 438 19.21 -23.01 0.48
N VAL A 439 19.44 -22.82 1.78
CA VAL A 439 18.46 -22.26 2.70
C VAL A 439 18.11 -20.80 2.34
N ASN A 440 19.09 -19.98 1.95
CA ASN A 440 18.82 -18.62 1.53
C ASN A 440 17.86 -18.56 0.34
N ARG A 441 18.07 -19.39 -0.67
CA ARG A 441 17.17 -19.45 -1.85
C ARG A 441 15.77 -19.93 -1.49
N MET A 442 15.69 -20.99 -0.69
CA MET A 442 14.41 -21.51 -0.22
C MET A 442 13.69 -20.46 0.63
N SER A 443 14.38 -19.85 1.58
CA SER A 443 13.77 -18.81 2.42
C SER A 443 13.26 -17.63 1.60
N ARG A 444 13.99 -17.21 0.57
CA ARG A 444 13.51 -16.18 -0.37
C ARG A 444 12.26 -16.63 -1.15
N ALA A 445 12.25 -17.87 -1.64
CA ALA A 445 11.08 -18.42 -2.32
C ALA A 445 9.88 -18.53 -1.39
N LEU A 446 10.09 -19.01 -0.15
CA LEU A 446 9.06 -19.06 0.89
C LEU A 446 8.54 -17.65 1.23
N ASN A 447 9.42 -16.68 1.45
CA ASN A 447 9.03 -15.30 1.75
C ASN A 447 8.15 -14.72 0.65
N LEU A 448 8.50 -14.91 -0.63
CA LEU A 448 7.69 -14.47 -1.77
C LEU A 448 6.33 -15.18 -1.83
N SER A 449 6.33 -16.50 -1.63
CA SER A 449 5.09 -17.31 -1.68
C SER A 449 4.15 -16.95 -0.53
N PHE A 450 4.67 -16.89 0.71
CA PHE A 450 3.90 -16.46 1.87
C PHE A 450 3.42 -15.02 1.73
N GLY A 451 4.25 -14.11 1.21
CA GLY A 451 3.86 -12.73 0.92
C GLY A 451 2.67 -12.67 -0.04
N THR A 452 2.69 -13.47 -1.09
CA THR A 452 1.60 -13.55 -2.06
C THR A 452 0.33 -14.14 -1.44
N ILE A 453 0.46 -15.21 -0.66
CA ILE A 453 -0.67 -15.82 0.05
C ILE A 453 -1.25 -14.83 1.07
N TYR A 454 -0.41 -14.20 1.87
CA TYR A 454 -0.80 -13.19 2.85
C TYR A 454 -1.52 -12.00 2.20
N THR A 455 -1.00 -11.49 1.09
CA THR A 455 -1.65 -10.40 0.34
C THR A 455 -3.02 -10.83 -0.20
N ARG A 456 -3.14 -12.03 -0.77
CA ARG A 456 -4.42 -12.58 -1.23
C ARG A 456 -5.43 -12.72 -0.09
N MET A 457 -4.96 -13.14 1.09
CA MET A 457 -5.81 -13.26 2.28
C MET A 457 -6.34 -11.92 2.75
N ILE A 458 -5.46 -10.91 2.87
CA ILE A 458 -5.87 -9.55 3.23
C ILE A 458 -6.86 -9.01 2.20
N GLN A 459 -6.59 -9.17 0.90
CA GLN A 459 -7.51 -8.74 -0.15
C GLN A 459 -8.88 -9.43 -0.05
N LYS A 460 -8.90 -10.75 0.19
CA LYS A 460 -10.14 -11.50 0.36
C LYS A 460 -10.90 -11.09 1.62
N GLY A 461 -10.18 -10.84 2.73
CA GLY A 461 -10.75 -10.30 3.97
C GLY A 461 -11.35 -8.92 3.78
N MET A 462 -10.60 -8.00 3.19
CA MET A 462 -11.10 -6.67 2.85
C MET A 462 -12.29 -6.73 1.90
N GLN A 463 -12.25 -7.63 0.91
CA GLN A 463 -13.38 -7.83 0.00
C GLN A 463 -14.62 -8.33 0.74
N MET A 464 -14.47 -9.29 1.68
CA MET A 464 -15.58 -9.78 2.50
C MET A 464 -16.11 -8.68 3.45
N GLU A 465 -15.24 -7.89 4.06
CA GLU A 465 -15.65 -6.74 4.88
C GLU A 465 -16.35 -5.67 4.03
N LEU A 466 -15.84 -5.37 2.84
CA LEU A 466 -16.46 -4.46 1.89
C LEU A 466 -17.81 -5.01 1.40
N GLU A 467 -17.90 -6.31 1.13
CA GLU A 467 -19.17 -6.95 0.77
C GLU A 467 -20.17 -6.91 1.94
N GLN A 468 -19.74 -7.15 3.18
CA GLN A 468 -20.60 -7.00 4.35
C GLN A 468 -20.98 -5.54 4.57
N ALA A 469 -20.03 -4.61 4.51
CA ALA A 469 -20.29 -3.18 4.63
C ALA A 469 -21.20 -2.66 3.49
N ALA A 470 -21.15 -3.25 2.30
CA ALA A 470 -22.04 -2.92 1.19
C ALA A 470 -23.51 -3.25 1.47
N PHE A 471 -23.80 -4.15 2.40
CA PHE A 471 -25.17 -4.57 2.77
C PHE A 471 -25.66 -4.01 4.11
N LEU A 472 -24.80 -3.32 4.85
CA LEU A 472 -25.15 -2.68 6.11
C LEU A 472 -25.20 -1.16 5.94
N ASP A 473 -26.06 -0.51 6.73
CA ASP A 473 -26.05 0.93 6.91
C ASP A 473 -24.98 1.32 7.93
N SER A 474 -24.11 2.24 7.56
CA SER A 474 -22.93 2.62 8.37
C SER A 474 -23.29 3.25 9.73
N MET A 475 -24.42 3.96 9.80
CA MET A 475 -24.85 4.64 11.02
C MET A 475 -25.56 3.69 11.99
N THR A 476 -26.46 2.85 11.46
CA THR A 476 -27.36 2.04 12.31
C THR A 476 -26.91 0.59 12.47
N GLN A 477 -25.99 0.13 11.63
CA GLN A 477 -25.51 -1.25 11.58
C GLN A 477 -26.59 -2.31 11.26
N ILE A 478 -27.80 -1.90 10.88
CA ILE A 478 -28.78 -2.79 10.27
C ILE A 478 -28.56 -2.85 8.76
N SER A 479 -29.30 -3.74 8.07
CA SER A 479 -29.18 -3.84 6.61
C SER A 479 -29.53 -2.51 5.93
N ASN A 480 -28.87 -2.22 4.81
CA ASN A 480 -29.23 -1.14 3.89
C ASN A 480 -30.18 -1.66 2.78
N LEU A 481 -30.53 -0.82 1.82
CA LEU A 481 -31.40 -1.20 0.70
C LEU A 481 -30.84 -2.39 -0.10
N LYS A 482 -29.52 -2.43 -0.36
CA LYS A 482 -28.87 -3.56 -1.05
C LYS A 482 -28.95 -4.83 -0.22
N GLY A 483 -28.80 -4.72 1.09
CA GLY A 483 -28.98 -5.84 2.02
C GLY A 483 -30.41 -6.38 2.01
N LEU A 484 -31.40 -5.50 1.93
CA LEU A 484 -32.78 -5.87 1.78
C LEU A 484 -33.04 -6.57 0.43
N GLU A 485 -32.50 -6.05 -0.68
CA GLU A 485 -32.61 -6.66 -2.00
C GLU A 485 -32.01 -8.08 -2.04
N LYS A 486 -30.82 -8.23 -1.50
CA LYS A 486 -30.13 -9.53 -1.40
C LYS A 486 -30.95 -10.52 -0.59
N TRP A 487 -31.34 -10.12 0.62
CA TRP A 487 -32.13 -10.96 1.51
C TRP A 487 -33.46 -11.36 0.89
N PHE A 488 -34.16 -10.42 0.26
CA PHE A 488 -35.47 -10.69 -0.38
C PHE A 488 -35.36 -11.68 -1.54
N ASN A 489 -34.30 -11.56 -2.37
CA ASN A 489 -34.02 -12.51 -3.44
C ASN A 489 -33.70 -13.91 -2.91
N GLU A 490 -32.95 -14.02 -1.82
CA GLU A 490 -32.68 -15.30 -1.14
C GLU A 490 -33.94 -15.87 -0.47
N PHE A 491 -34.79 -15.01 0.06
CA PHE A 491 -36.05 -15.40 0.67
C PHE A 491 -37.06 -15.87 -0.40
N SER A 492 -37.24 -15.14 -1.46
CA SER A 492 -38.10 -15.52 -2.59
C SER A 492 -37.66 -16.77 -3.33
N GLY A 493 -36.38 -17.06 -3.38
CA GLY A 493 -35.80 -18.28 -4.00
C GLY A 493 -36.03 -19.56 -3.22
N LYS A 494 -36.56 -19.53 -1.99
CA LYS A 494 -36.84 -20.71 -1.16
C LYS A 494 -38.26 -21.19 -1.40
N THR A 495 -38.44 -22.48 -1.75
CA THR A 495 -39.75 -23.08 -2.00
C THR A 495 -40.69 -22.99 -0.79
N GLU A 496 -40.17 -22.99 0.42
CA GLU A 496 -40.93 -22.88 1.67
C GLU A 496 -41.49 -21.47 1.90
N SER A 497 -40.87 -20.41 1.38
CA SER A 497 -41.26 -19.02 1.58
C SER A 497 -42.61 -18.70 0.88
N HIS A 498 -42.90 -19.30 -0.27
CA HIS A 498 -44.17 -19.12 -0.99
C HIS A 498 -45.35 -19.83 -0.30
N LEU A 499 -45.09 -20.72 0.69
CA LEU A 499 -46.11 -21.36 1.50
C LEU A 499 -46.60 -20.49 2.67
N SER A 500 -45.91 -19.38 2.95
CA SER A 500 -46.23 -18.45 4.01
C SER A 500 -46.53 -17.05 3.47
N ALA A 501 -47.43 -16.35 4.10
CA ALA A 501 -47.61 -14.94 3.84
C ALA A 501 -46.50 -14.13 4.52
N PHE A 502 -46.21 -12.94 4.03
CA PHE A 502 -45.33 -11.96 4.70
C PHE A 502 -45.91 -10.56 4.62
N ALA A 503 -45.47 -9.69 5.50
CA ALA A 503 -45.82 -8.29 5.50
C ALA A 503 -44.57 -7.40 5.40
N MET A 504 -44.69 -6.31 4.65
CA MET A 504 -43.64 -5.28 4.59
C MET A 504 -44.22 -3.94 5.04
N ALA A 505 -43.57 -3.31 6.01
CA ALA A 505 -43.86 -1.96 6.46
C ALA A 505 -42.66 -1.04 6.14
N ILE A 506 -42.96 0.16 5.60
CA ILE A 506 -41.96 1.21 5.38
C ILE A 506 -42.28 2.34 6.36
N PHE A 507 -41.31 2.71 7.15
CA PHE A 507 -41.38 3.80 8.12
C PHE A 507 -40.58 4.97 7.62
N LYS A 508 -41.16 6.19 7.69
CA LYS A 508 -40.45 7.41 7.30
C LYS A 508 -40.42 8.37 8.48
N LEU A 509 -39.21 8.86 8.82
CA LEU A 509 -39.02 9.85 9.87
C LEU A 509 -39.58 11.20 9.42
N ASP A 510 -40.58 11.72 10.17
CA ASP A 510 -41.07 13.07 9.96
C ASP A 510 -40.01 14.10 10.46
N LYS A 511 -40.06 15.30 9.88
CA LYS A 511 -39.12 16.40 10.24
C LYS A 511 -37.64 16.07 10.16
N TYR A 512 -37.20 15.03 9.39
CA TYR A 512 -35.79 14.68 9.20
C TYR A 512 -34.95 15.91 8.84
N LYS A 513 -35.39 16.68 7.86
CA LYS A 513 -34.71 17.89 7.39
C LYS A 513 -34.57 18.94 8.50
N TYR A 514 -35.62 19.14 9.31
CA TYR A 514 -35.60 20.07 10.43
C TYR A 514 -34.57 19.63 11.49
N ILE A 515 -34.53 18.35 11.82
CA ILE A 515 -33.58 17.79 12.79
C ILE A 515 -32.17 17.96 12.27
N TYR A 516 -31.94 17.64 11.01
CA TYR A 516 -30.62 17.78 10.36
C TYR A 516 -30.11 19.23 10.37
N GLU A 517 -30.96 20.19 9.94
CA GLU A 517 -30.59 21.60 9.81
C GLU A 517 -30.35 22.30 11.17
N ASN A 518 -31.06 21.89 12.22
CA ASN A 518 -31.01 22.58 13.52
C ASN A 518 -30.12 21.89 14.54
N TYR A 519 -29.87 20.57 14.41
CA TYR A 519 -29.14 19.78 15.41
C TYR A 519 -27.95 19.03 14.80
N GLY A 520 -27.83 18.97 13.48
CA GLY A 520 -26.68 18.42 12.78
C GLY A 520 -26.68 16.88 12.59
N VAL A 521 -25.60 16.36 11.99
CA VAL A 521 -25.47 14.95 11.62
C VAL A 521 -25.49 14.02 12.83
N GLY A 522 -24.81 14.40 13.93
CA GLY A 522 -24.74 13.56 15.15
C GLY A 522 -26.11 13.26 15.75
N GLU A 523 -27.04 14.21 15.69
CA GLU A 523 -28.41 13.98 16.15
C GLU A 523 -29.17 13.00 15.27
N ILE A 524 -28.96 13.06 13.94
CA ILE A 524 -29.57 12.10 13.00
C ILE A 524 -29.01 10.69 13.25
N GLU A 525 -27.72 10.55 13.54
CA GLU A 525 -27.09 9.27 13.89
C GLU A 525 -27.71 8.67 15.16
N ASP A 526 -27.89 9.49 16.19
CA ASP A 526 -28.52 9.07 17.44
C ASP A 526 -29.98 8.65 17.25
N VAL A 527 -30.76 9.43 16.48
CA VAL A 527 -32.16 9.16 16.16
C VAL A 527 -32.29 7.89 15.31
N ALA A 528 -31.50 7.76 14.24
CA ALA A 528 -31.52 6.58 13.38
C ALA A 528 -31.13 5.32 14.16
N GLY A 529 -30.08 5.42 15.01
CA GLY A 529 -29.66 4.34 15.90
C GLY A 529 -30.73 3.96 16.93
N LEU A 530 -31.49 4.92 17.43
CA LEU A 530 -32.60 4.68 18.35
C LEU A 530 -33.73 3.91 17.65
N ILE A 531 -34.11 4.33 16.43
CA ILE A 531 -35.16 3.68 15.61
C ILE A 531 -34.70 2.22 15.30
N ALA A 532 -33.48 2.03 14.84
CA ALA A 532 -32.95 0.71 14.53
C ALA A 532 -32.97 -0.22 15.75
N ARG A 533 -32.57 0.28 16.93
CA ARG A 533 -32.64 -0.47 18.19
C ARG A 533 -34.04 -0.80 18.63
N ALA A 534 -34.98 0.12 18.45
CA ALA A 534 -36.38 -0.10 18.76
C ALA A 534 -36.96 -1.23 17.92
N PHE A 535 -36.71 -1.22 16.63
CA PHE A 535 -37.14 -2.27 15.69
C PHE A 535 -36.48 -3.63 15.96
N SER A 536 -35.20 -3.66 16.39
CA SER A 536 -34.45 -4.87 16.70
C SER A 536 -34.86 -5.52 18.03
N LYS A 537 -35.39 -4.77 19.01
CA LYS A 537 -35.78 -5.26 20.34
C LYS A 537 -37.03 -6.13 20.37
N ASN A 538 -37.86 -6.11 19.37
CA ASN A 538 -39.14 -6.80 19.40
C ASN A 538 -38.93 -8.28 19.03
N SER A 539 -38.73 -9.13 20.04
CA SER A 539 -38.40 -10.53 19.94
C SER A 539 -39.65 -11.42 20.01
N GLY A 540 -39.75 -12.32 19.15
CA GLY A 540 -40.78 -13.36 19.06
C GLY A 540 -41.26 -13.61 17.64
N ARG A 541 -41.04 -12.65 16.75
CA ARG A 541 -41.38 -12.76 15.32
C ARG A 541 -40.14 -12.76 14.46
N LYS A 542 -40.16 -13.47 13.32
CA LYS A 542 -39.05 -13.50 12.34
C LYS A 542 -39.16 -12.24 11.47
N LYS A 543 -38.24 -11.31 11.69
CA LYS A 543 -38.24 -10.02 10.98
C LYS A 543 -36.91 -9.81 10.27
N PHE A 544 -37.00 -9.10 9.15
CA PHE A 544 -35.83 -8.48 8.50
C PHE A 544 -35.98 -6.97 8.55
N ILE A 545 -34.94 -6.27 8.93
CA ILE A 545 -34.95 -4.82 9.17
C ILE A 545 -33.87 -4.18 8.33
N ALA A 546 -34.22 -3.12 7.60
CA ALA A 546 -33.29 -2.36 6.80
C ALA A 546 -33.52 -0.86 6.89
N ARG A 547 -32.46 -0.06 6.83
CA ARG A 547 -32.54 1.37 6.55
C ARG A 547 -32.38 1.57 5.04
N ILE A 548 -33.44 2.02 4.37
CA ILE A 548 -33.53 2.05 2.90
C ILE A 548 -33.21 3.42 2.30
N SER A 549 -33.26 4.47 3.12
CA SER A 549 -32.76 5.82 2.81
C SER A 549 -32.40 6.55 4.11
N ASP A 550 -32.01 7.80 4.00
CA ASP A 550 -31.58 8.60 5.16
C ASP A 550 -32.67 8.72 6.24
N ASP A 551 -33.94 8.76 5.85
CA ASP A 551 -35.10 8.95 6.71
C ASP A 551 -36.12 7.79 6.66
N GLU A 552 -35.78 6.66 5.95
CA GLU A 552 -36.73 5.58 5.75
C GLU A 552 -36.19 4.23 6.19
N PHE A 553 -37.04 3.45 6.85
CA PHE A 553 -36.73 2.12 7.34
C PHE A 553 -37.77 1.11 6.80
N ALA A 554 -37.34 -0.07 6.44
CA ALA A 554 -38.19 -1.18 6.03
C ALA A 554 -38.12 -2.30 7.07
N VAL A 555 -39.29 -2.83 7.42
CA VAL A 555 -39.45 -4.00 8.28
C VAL A 555 -40.26 -5.04 7.53
N VAL A 556 -39.67 -6.24 7.33
CA VAL A 556 -40.39 -7.37 6.72
C VAL A 556 -40.63 -8.43 7.77
N ASP A 557 -41.93 -8.73 8.05
CA ASP A 557 -42.31 -9.81 8.96
C ASP A 557 -42.69 -11.06 8.14
N TYR A 558 -42.05 -12.17 8.41
CA TYR A 558 -42.21 -13.45 7.73
C TYR A 558 -42.41 -14.62 8.71
N THR A 559 -43.04 -14.35 9.83
CA THR A 559 -43.24 -15.33 10.91
C THR A 559 -44.08 -16.55 10.53
N GLY A 560 -44.87 -16.47 9.45
CA GLY A 560 -45.62 -17.60 8.95
C GLY A 560 -47.06 -17.73 9.54
N ASP A 561 -47.43 -16.92 10.54
CA ASP A 561 -48.75 -16.91 11.18
C ASP A 561 -49.79 -16.07 10.41
N LEU A 562 -49.36 -15.40 9.36
CA LEU A 562 -50.16 -14.49 8.52
C LEU A 562 -50.99 -15.26 7.49
N ASN A 563 -51.84 -16.17 7.95
CA ASN A 563 -52.61 -17.07 7.05
C ASN A 563 -53.87 -16.44 6.50
N ASP A 564 -54.46 -15.49 7.21
CA ASP A 564 -55.69 -14.73 6.83
C ASP A 564 -55.30 -13.25 6.66
N PRO A 565 -55.53 -12.62 5.52
CA PRO A 565 -55.21 -11.19 5.28
C PRO A 565 -55.80 -10.23 6.31
N GLU A 566 -57.00 -10.48 6.85
CA GLU A 566 -57.62 -9.63 7.85
C GLU A 566 -56.95 -9.84 9.24
N GLU A 567 -56.65 -11.06 9.60
CA GLU A 567 -55.90 -11.39 10.82
C GLU A 567 -54.49 -10.85 10.75
N ALA A 568 -53.82 -10.99 9.61
CA ALA A 568 -52.49 -10.44 9.32
C ALA A 568 -52.46 -8.91 9.46
N LYS A 569 -53.51 -8.24 8.97
CA LYS A 569 -53.64 -6.79 9.09
C LYS A 569 -53.79 -6.33 10.54
N ASN A 570 -54.54 -7.05 11.35
CA ASN A 570 -54.71 -6.73 12.77
C ASN A 570 -53.39 -6.94 13.54
N ILE A 571 -52.69 -8.04 13.28
CA ILE A 571 -51.37 -8.34 13.89
C ILE A 571 -50.36 -7.26 13.50
N LEU A 572 -50.28 -6.88 12.22
CA LEU A 572 -49.37 -5.86 11.75
C LEU A 572 -49.67 -4.49 12.35
N ASN A 573 -50.94 -4.11 12.45
CA ASN A 573 -51.35 -2.84 13.07
C ASN A 573 -50.96 -2.76 14.55
N GLU A 574 -51.16 -3.83 15.30
CA GLU A 574 -50.73 -3.93 16.71
C GLU A 574 -49.21 -3.86 16.82
N GLU A 575 -48.50 -4.46 15.89
CA GLU A 575 -47.04 -4.47 15.87
C GLU A 575 -46.47 -3.10 15.49
N VAL A 576 -46.96 -2.49 14.44
CA VAL A 576 -46.64 -1.11 14.05
C VAL A 576 -46.86 -0.15 15.20
N LYS A 577 -48.01 -0.26 15.87
CA LYS A 577 -48.33 0.54 17.04
C LYS A 577 -47.29 0.34 18.17
N THR A 578 -46.93 -0.91 18.46
CA THR A 578 -45.92 -1.23 19.48
C THR A 578 -44.55 -0.67 19.12
N LEU A 579 -44.16 -0.71 17.84
CA LEU A 579 -42.90 -0.13 17.35
C LEU A 579 -42.90 1.39 17.48
N LEU A 580 -43.99 2.06 17.09
CA LEU A 580 -44.15 3.50 17.24
C LEU A 580 -44.12 3.94 18.72
N GLU A 581 -44.86 3.25 19.58
CA GLU A 581 -44.83 3.49 21.04
C GLU A 581 -43.43 3.26 21.63
N SER A 582 -42.68 2.29 21.12
CA SER A 582 -41.30 2.05 21.53
C SER A 582 -40.38 3.20 21.13
N VAL A 583 -40.54 3.76 19.94
CA VAL A 583 -39.73 4.91 19.47
C VAL A 583 -40.12 6.16 20.27
N GLU A 584 -41.41 6.41 20.44
CA GLU A 584 -41.94 7.55 21.23
C GLU A 584 -41.48 7.50 22.70
N SER A 585 -41.47 6.31 23.32
CA SER A 585 -41.02 6.13 24.72
C SER A 585 -39.55 6.47 24.95
N HIS A 586 -38.75 6.42 23.90
CA HIS A 586 -37.32 6.75 23.91
C HIS A 586 -37.07 8.19 23.42
N ASN A 587 -38.11 8.98 23.23
CA ASN A 587 -38.01 10.32 22.68
C ASN A 587 -37.07 11.19 23.52
N PRO A 588 -35.98 11.71 22.97
CA PRO A 588 -35.05 12.59 23.70
C PRO A 588 -35.66 13.97 24.02
N ALA A 589 -36.86 14.23 23.55
CA ALA A 589 -37.54 15.54 23.56
C ALA A 589 -37.79 16.17 24.93
N LYS A 590 -37.33 15.60 26.03
CA LYS A 590 -37.37 16.31 27.31
C LYS A 590 -36.58 17.63 27.33
N TYR A 591 -35.73 17.86 26.28
CA TYR A 591 -34.82 19.02 26.19
C TYR A 591 -34.67 19.59 24.76
N LYS A 592 -35.46 19.12 23.76
CA LYS A 592 -35.33 19.54 22.35
C LYS A 592 -36.70 19.93 21.78
N ASP A 593 -36.70 20.85 20.82
CA ASP A 593 -37.92 21.45 20.27
C ASP A 593 -38.60 20.61 19.18
N TYR A 594 -38.38 19.28 19.16
CA TYR A 594 -38.98 18.37 18.19
C TYR A 594 -39.43 17.06 18.83
N ASP A 595 -40.55 16.52 18.31
CA ASP A 595 -41.01 15.18 18.65
C ASP A 595 -40.64 14.21 17.54
N LEU A 596 -40.24 12.97 17.91
CA LEU A 596 -39.95 11.91 16.94
C LEU A 596 -41.29 11.29 16.49
N GLU A 597 -41.61 11.50 15.25
CA GLU A 597 -42.80 10.96 14.60
C GLU A 597 -42.40 10.13 13.39
N LEU A 598 -42.99 8.94 13.25
CA LEU A 598 -42.75 8.05 12.11
C LEU A 598 -44.08 7.88 11.36
N ASN A 599 -44.09 8.24 10.09
CA ASN A 599 -45.14 7.86 9.17
C ASN A 599 -44.93 6.42 8.70
N VAL A 600 -45.99 5.63 8.54
CA VAL A 600 -45.90 4.24 8.12
C VAL A 600 -46.85 3.91 7.00
N GLY A 601 -46.37 3.09 6.07
CA GLY A 601 -47.21 2.42 5.08
C GLY A 601 -46.82 0.96 4.99
N TYR A 602 -47.74 0.07 4.79
CA TYR A 602 -47.49 -1.36 4.77
C TYR A 602 -48.28 -2.09 3.68
N THR A 603 -47.78 -3.27 3.31
CA THR A 603 -48.48 -4.21 2.42
C THR A 603 -48.34 -5.62 2.95
N ILE A 604 -49.30 -6.47 2.61
CA ILE A 604 -49.31 -7.87 2.99
C ILE A 604 -49.44 -8.69 1.73
N GLU A 605 -48.53 -9.65 1.58
CA GLU A 605 -48.55 -10.66 0.51
C GLU A 605 -49.03 -11.99 1.07
N GLY A 606 -50.12 -12.50 0.46
CA GLY A 606 -50.72 -13.77 0.87
C GLY A 606 -49.93 -14.98 0.39
N LYS A 607 -50.36 -16.19 0.81
CA LYS A 607 -49.73 -17.44 0.35
C LYS A 607 -49.75 -17.57 -1.17
N GLY A 608 -48.62 -18.05 -1.73
CA GLY A 608 -48.49 -18.22 -3.17
C GLY A 608 -48.10 -16.95 -3.92
N TRP A 609 -47.58 -15.95 -3.18
CA TRP A 609 -47.11 -14.70 -3.77
C TRP A 609 -46.01 -14.93 -4.82
N ASP A 610 -45.97 -14.08 -5.83
CA ASP A 610 -44.96 -14.06 -6.89
C ASP A 610 -44.51 -12.61 -7.20
N SER A 611 -44.56 -11.77 -6.16
CA SER A 611 -44.23 -10.35 -6.28
C SER A 611 -42.72 -10.12 -6.12
N ASP A 612 -42.15 -9.27 -6.96
CA ASP A 612 -40.76 -8.80 -6.76
C ASP A 612 -40.70 -7.71 -5.68
N LEU A 613 -39.52 -7.48 -5.11
CA LEU A 613 -39.33 -6.50 -4.04
C LEU A 613 -39.82 -5.10 -4.43
N ARG A 614 -39.60 -4.67 -5.67
CA ARG A 614 -39.99 -3.35 -6.14
C ARG A 614 -41.51 -3.19 -6.16
N SER A 615 -42.22 -4.24 -6.52
CA SER A 615 -43.68 -4.25 -6.50
C SER A 615 -44.24 -4.18 -5.09
N VAL A 616 -43.67 -4.94 -4.16
CA VAL A 616 -44.02 -4.93 -2.74
C VAL A 616 -43.75 -3.56 -2.12
N MET A 617 -42.54 -3.01 -2.34
CA MET A 617 -42.18 -1.68 -1.85
C MET A 617 -43.12 -0.60 -2.42
N ARG A 618 -43.46 -0.68 -3.71
CA ARG A 618 -44.35 0.29 -4.34
C ARG A 618 -45.74 0.32 -3.68
N LEU A 619 -46.28 -0.83 -3.28
CA LEU A 619 -47.55 -0.91 -2.56
C LEU A 619 -47.43 -0.29 -1.16
N ALA A 620 -46.38 -0.63 -0.43
CA ALA A 620 -46.14 -0.07 0.91
C ALA A 620 -45.93 1.46 0.84
N TYR A 621 -45.17 1.96 -0.15
CA TYR A 621 -45.01 3.40 -0.40
C TYR A 621 -46.31 4.08 -0.78
N GLY A 622 -47.21 3.41 -1.54
CA GLY A 622 -48.50 3.92 -1.90
C GLY A 622 -49.34 4.19 -0.66
N GLU A 623 -49.37 3.26 0.29
CA GLU A 623 -50.06 3.42 1.56
C GLU A 623 -49.40 4.47 2.46
N LEU A 624 -48.08 4.48 2.57
CA LEU A 624 -47.32 5.50 3.31
C LEU A 624 -47.69 6.91 2.83
N TYR A 625 -47.73 7.10 1.51
CA TYR A 625 -48.04 8.39 0.92
C TYR A 625 -49.51 8.82 1.19
N LEU A 626 -50.44 7.87 1.14
CA LEU A 626 -51.84 8.13 1.50
C LEU A 626 -51.98 8.54 2.97
N ASN A 627 -51.26 7.89 3.88
CA ASN A 627 -51.27 8.23 5.30
C ASN A 627 -50.67 9.62 5.56
N ILE A 628 -49.55 9.95 4.95
CA ILE A 628 -48.93 11.29 5.01
C ILE A 628 -49.91 12.36 4.47
N LEU A 629 -50.63 12.09 3.38
CA LEU A 629 -51.61 13.01 2.82
C LEU A 629 -52.83 13.17 3.74
N HIS A 630 -53.24 12.09 4.39
CA HIS A 630 -54.39 12.10 5.31
C HIS A 630 -54.07 12.93 6.57
N ASP A 631 -52.85 12.78 7.13
CA ASP A 631 -52.40 13.57 8.27
C ASP A 631 -52.16 15.04 7.90
N LYS A 632 -51.59 15.31 6.73
CA LYS A 632 -51.49 16.67 6.19
C LYS A 632 -52.84 17.30 5.93
N ARG A 633 -53.81 16.52 5.47
CA ARG A 633 -55.19 17.01 5.28
C ARG A 633 -55.86 17.36 6.59
N LYS A 634 -55.58 16.64 7.68
CA LYS A 634 -56.04 16.93 9.02
C LYS A 634 -55.39 18.22 9.56
N ASN A 635 -54.12 18.41 9.35
CA ASN A 635 -53.38 19.64 9.69
C ASN A 635 -53.76 20.81 8.75
N TYR A 636 -54.05 20.55 7.43
CA TYR A 636 -54.49 21.57 6.48
C TYR A 636 -55.91 22.11 6.75
N LEU A 637 -56.74 21.36 7.44
CA LEU A 637 -58.05 21.88 7.89
C LEU A 637 -57.90 22.82 9.10
N GLU A 638 -56.77 22.74 9.82
CA GLU A 638 -56.43 23.66 10.91
C GLU A 638 -55.63 24.87 10.44
N ASP A 639 -54.80 24.70 9.36
CA ASP A 639 -53.93 25.75 8.80
C ASP A 639 -54.43 26.40 7.50
N ALA A 640 -55.66 26.10 7.05
CA ALA A 640 -56.26 26.61 5.80
C ALA A 640 -56.53 28.13 5.76
N LEU A 641 -55.81 28.92 6.54
CA LEU A 641 -55.77 30.38 6.52
C LEU A 641 -54.45 31.03 6.11
N SER A 642 -53.47 30.26 5.57
CA SER A 642 -52.28 30.85 4.97
C SER A 642 -52.15 30.57 3.46
N GLU A 643 -52.22 31.63 2.69
CA GLU A 643 -52.33 31.70 1.22
C GLU A 643 -51.00 31.45 0.46
N ASP A 644 -50.19 30.44 0.69
CA ASP A 644 -48.93 30.33 -0.03
C ASP A 644 -48.49 28.94 -0.54
N SER A 645 -49.46 28.08 -0.88
CA SER A 645 -49.11 26.83 -1.59
C SER A 645 -49.76 26.75 -2.98
N LYS A 646 -49.28 27.57 -3.93
CA LYS A 646 -49.53 27.34 -5.36
C LYS A 646 -48.85 26.04 -5.76
N ASP A 647 -49.67 25.07 -6.28
CA ASP A 647 -49.14 23.94 -7.02
C ASP A 647 -48.49 24.48 -8.31
N HIS A 648 -47.16 24.54 -8.36
CA HIS A 648 -46.37 25.06 -9.49
C HIS A 648 -46.47 24.22 -10.77
N TYR A 649 -47.45 23.33 -10.87
CA TYR A 649 -47.71 22.52 -12.07
C TYR A 649 -48.03 23.41 -13.29
N ASP A 650 -48.89 24.42 -13.12
CA ASP A 650 -49.27 25.33 -14.19
C ASP A 650 -48.05 26.14 -14.66
N ASP A 651 -47.22 26.53 -13.75
CA ASP A 651 -45.99 27.22 -14.02
C ASP A 651 -44.98 26.33 -14.80
N LEU A 652 -44.81 25.06 -14.38
CA LEU A 652 -44.02 24.06 -15.12
C LEU A 652 -44.55 23.89 -16.55
N MET A 653 -45.86 23.70 -16.69
CA MET A 653 -46.50 23.52 -18.00
C MET A 653 -46.36 24.77 -18.87
N LEU A 654 -46.40 25.96 -18.27
CA LEU A 654 -46.18 27.22 -18.94
C LEU A 654 -44.71 27.34 -19.44
N VAL A 655 -43.76 26.98 -18.59
CA VAL A 655 -42.33 26.93 -18.93
C VAL A 655 -42.07 25.97 -20.09
N LEU A 656 -42.62 24.74 -20.02
CA LEU A 656 -42.40 23.72 -21.06
C LEU A 656 -43.04 24.11 -22.39
N ASN A 657 -44.30 24.55 -22.38
CA ASN A 657 -45.09 24.84 -23.60
C ASN A 657 -44.62 26.10 -24.30
N LYS A 658 -44.21 27.13 -23.58
CA LYS A 658 -43.73 28.42 -24.13
C LYS A 658 -42.22 28.55 -24.18
N LYS A 659 -41.48 27.51 -23.78
CA LYS A 659 -40.01 27.50 -23.73
C LYS A 659 -39.45 28.67 -22.93
N LEU A 660 -39.98 28.88 -21.72
CA LEU A 660 -39.62 30.03 -20.89
C LEU A 660 -38.41 29.72 -20.02
N LEU A 661 -37.31 29.25 -20.62
CA LEU A 661 -36.00 29.14 -19.97
C LEU A 661 -35.05 30.19 -20.51
N THR A 662 -34.20 30.67 -19.63
CA THR A 662 -33.02 31.50 -19.95
C THR A 662 -31.83 30.97 -19.14
N TYR A 663 -30.64 31.45 -19.43
CA TYR A 663 -29.43 30.89 -18.82
C TYR A 663 -28.58 32.01 -18.26
N HIS A 664 -28.02 31.75 -17.07
CA HIS A 664 -27.00 32.58 -16.48
C HIS A 664 -25.66 31.87 -16.54
N PHE A 665 -24.59 32.62 -16.79
CA PHE A 665 -23.25 32.07 -16.97
C PHE A 665 -22.37 32.49 -15.81
N GLN A 666 -21.83 31.50 -15.10
CA GLN A 666 -20.86 31.72 -14.01
C GLN A 666 -19.48 31.35 -14.51
N PRO A 667 -18.48 32.23 -14.37
CA PRO A 667 -17.13 31.94 -14.85
C PRO A 667 -16.45 30.91 -13.96
N ILE A 668 -15.70 29.98 -14.61
CA ILE A 668 -14.74 29.06 -14.04
C ILE A 668 -13.37 29.58 -14.44
N VAL A 669 -12.52 29.81 -13.45
CA VAL A 669 -11.28 30.58 -13.60
C VAL A 669 -10.10 29.65 -13.41
N ASP A 670 -9.05 29.81 -14.20
CA ASP A 670 -7.78 29.12 -14.01
C ASP A 670 -7.12 29.60 -12.71
N ALA A 671 -6.77 28.66 -11.83
CA ALA A 671 -6.28 28.95 -10.48
C ALA A 671 -4.91 29.62 -10.46
N ALA A 672 -4.08 29.38 -11.49
CA ALA A 672 -2.73 29.92 -11.58
C ALA A 672 -2.68 31.32 -12.23
N THR A 673 -3.55 31.55 -13.22
CA THR A 673 -3.49 32.79 -14.05
C THR A 673 -4.59 33.79 -13.73
N GLY A 674 -5.71 33.33 -13.14
CA GLY A 674 -6.90 34.16 -12.96
C GLY A 674 -7.67 34.41 -14.26
N GLU A 675 -7.31 33.77 -15.38
CA GLU A 675 -8.04 33.89 -16.63
C GLU A 675 -9.32 33.03 -16.63
N ILE A 676 -10.37 33.52 -17.27
CA ILE A 676 -11.61 32.75 -17.40
C ILE A 676 -11.38 31.60 -18.38
N TYR A 677 -11.38 30.37 -17.85
CA TYR A 677 -11.25 29.14 -18.61
C TYR A 677 -12.57 28.71 -19.27
N ALA A 678 -13.68 28.80 -18.54
CA ALA A 678 -14.99 28.30 -18.96
C ALA A 678 -16.12 29.06 -18.27
N TYR A 679 -17.34 28.70 -18.63
CA TYR A 679 -18.56 29.14 -17.93
C TYR A 679 -19.46 27.95 -17.62
N GLU A 680 -20.08 27.94 -16.45
CA GLU A 680 -21.18 27.03 -16.18
C GLU A 680 -22.51 27.69 -16.56
N ALA A 681 -23.34 26.96 -17.32
CA ALA A 681 -24.66 27.41 -17.74
C ALA A 681 -25.72 27.00 -16.72
N LEU A 682 -26.23 27.97 -16.01
CA LEU A 682 -27.21 27.80 -14.94
C LEU A 682 -28.59 28.19 -15.42
N MET A 683 -29.53 27.22 -15.48
CA MET A 683 -30.91 27.40 -15.90
C MET A 683 -31.65 28.42 -15.02
N ARG A 684 -32.47 29.28 -15.62
CA ARG A 684 -33.37 30.21 -14.95
C ARG A 684 -34.73 30.21 -15.67
N THR A 685 -35.80 30.47 -14.96
CA THR A 685 -37.13 30.74 -15.58
C THR A 685 -37.23 32.17 -16.09
N SER A 686 -38.10 32.40 -17.09
CA SER A 686 -38.32 33.70 -17.72
C SER A 686 -39.79 33.96 -17.96
N GLY A 687 -40.16 35.07 -18.59
CA GLY A 687 -41.52 35.35 -19.00
C GLY A 687 -42.51 35.61 -17.87
N GLY A 688 -42.02 36.05 -16.71
CA GLY A 688 -42.86 36.32 -15.53
C GLY A 688 -43.15 35.12 -14.63
N VAL A 689 -42.52 33.98 -14.91
CA VAL A 689 -42.48 32.82 -14.02
C VAL A 689 -41.27 32.93 -13.10
N ASP A 690 -41.53 33.10 -11.80
CA ASP A 690 -40.44 33.23 -10.79
C ASP A 690 -40.42 31.97 -9.91
N ILE A 691 -39.79 30.94 -10.43
CA ILE A 691 -39.58 29.66 -9.73
C ILE A 691 -38.11 29.34 -9.70
N SER A 692 -37.59 28.93 -8.56
CA SER A 692 -36.17 28.51 -8.49
C SER A 692 -35.95 27.23 -9.32
N PRO A 693 -34.75 27.03 -9.88
CA PRO A 693 -34.40 25.81 -10.64
C PRO A 693 -34.66 24.51 -9.86
N LEU A 694 -34.37 24.53 -8.57
CA LEU A 694 -34.59 23.36 -7.68
C LEU A 694 -36.09 23.02 -7.59
N VAL A 695 -36.96 24.01 -7.38
CA VAL A 695 -38.43 23.80 -7.32
C VAL A 695 -38.92 23.31 -8.67
N LEU A 696 -38.43 23.89 -9.77
CA LEU A 696 -38.81 23.46 -11.12
C LEU A 696 -38.49 22.00 -11.38
N LEU A 697 -37.28 21.54 -10.97
CA LEU A 697 -36.85 20.15 -11.08
C LEU A 697 -37.73 19.23 -10.20
N GLN A 698 -38.04 19.61 -8.97
CA GLN A 698 -38.89 18.85 -8.07
C GLN A 698 -40.32 18.69 -8.65
N VAL A 699 -40.89 19.75 -9.20
CA VAL A 699 -42.22 19.72 -9.84
C VAL A 699 -42.17 18.87 -11.11
N ALA A 700 -41.11 18.99 -11.93
CA ALA A 700 -40.93 18.16 -13.10
C ALA A 700 -40.75 16.67 -12.77
N ALA A 701 -40.06 16.34 -11.67
CA ALA A 701 -39.95 14.98 -11.15
C ALA A 701 -41.31 14.43 -10.73
N LYS A 702 -42.06 15.19 -9.92
CA LYS A 702 -43.40 14.85 -9.43
C LYS A 702 -44.38 14.53 -10.58
N TYR A 703 -44.33 15.29 -11.65
CA TYR A 703 -45.23 15.13 -12.80
C TYR A 703 -44.62 14.36 -13.99
N LYS A 704 -43.44 13.69 -13.79
CA LYS A 704 -42.75 12.88 -14.82
C LYS A 704 -42.38 13.67 -16.08
N LYS A 705 -41.98 14.91 -15.91
CA LYS A 705 -41.61 15.85 -16.97
C LYS A 705 -40.10 16.18 -17.01
N LEU A 706 -39.29 15.42 -16.29
CA LEU A 706 -37.84 15.63 -16.26
C LEU A 706 -37.20 15.49 -17.63
N TYR A 707 -37.62 14.52 -18.43
CA TYR A 707 -37.09 14.31 -19.78
C TYR A 707 -37.37 15.52 -20.69
N GLU A 708 -38.58 16.04 -20.69
CA GLU A 708 -38.95 17.21 -21.48
C GLU A 708 -38.17 18.45 -21.04
N LEU A 709 -37.96 18.59 -19.72
CA LEU A 709 -37.16 19.67 -19.16
C LEU A 709 -35.68 19.51 -19.53
N GLU A 710 -35.10 18.34 -19.39
CA GLU A 710 -33.71 18.01 -19.77
C GLU A 710 -33.47 18.34 -21.25
N LYS A 711 -34.34 17.79 -22.13
CA LYS A 711 -34.23 18.04 -23.57
C LYS A 711 -34.30 19.55 -23.87
N MET A 712 -35.23 20.27 -23.26
CA MET A 712 -35.39 21.70 -23.48
C MET A 712 -34.18 22.49 -23.01
N THR A 713 -33.60 22.09 -21.87
CA THR A 713 -32.39 22.71 -21.29
C THR A 713 -31.18 22.49 -22.18
N LEU A 714 -30.89 21.23 -22.55
CA LEU A 714 -29.72 20.90 -23.39
C LEU A 714 -29.75 21.59 -24.75
N PHE A 715 -30.89 21.51 -25.44
CA PHE A 715 -31.02 22.17 -26.75
C PHE A 715 -31.02 23.70 -26.62
N GLY A 716 -31.64 24.25 -25.61
CA GLY A 716 -31.72 25.70 -25.39
C GLY A 716 -30.37 26.32 -25.02
N ILE A 717 -29.59 25.67 -24.17
CA ILE A 717 -28.21 26.10 -23.83
C ILE A 717 -27.35 26.10 -25.08
N MET A 718 -27.41 25.04 -25.88
CA MET A 718 -26.61 24.93 -27.08
C MET A 718 -27.02 25.91 -28.16
N ASP A 719 -28.32 26.14 -28.35
CA ASP A 719 -28.82 27.17 -29.28
C ASP A 719 -28.28 28.56 -28.88
N TYR A 720 -28.38 28.89 -27.58
CA TYR A 720 -27.83 30.16 -27.07
C TYR A 720 -26.32 30.27 -27.26
N TYR A 721 -25.57 29.22 -26.96
CA TYR A 721 -24.11 29.19 -27.08
C TYR A 721 -23.65 29.38 -28.54
N VAL A 722 -24.32 28.70 -29.48
CA VAL A 722 -24.00 28.79 -30.91
C VAL A 722 -24.32 30.18 -31.44
N GLU A 723 -25.49 30.75 -31.08
CA GLU A 723 -25.91 32.10 -31.51
C GLU A 723 -24.99 33.20 -30.99
N HIS A 724 -24.41 33.02 -29.81
CA HIS A 724 -23.58 34.01 -29.15
C HIS A 724 -22.11 33.59 -29.03
N PHE A 725 -21.65 32.64 -29.85
CA PHE A 725 -20.32 32.03 -29.74
C PHE A 725 -19.16 33.02 -29.62
N ASP A 726 -19.24 34.14 -30.36
CA ASP A 726 -18.24 35.22 -30.30
C ASP A 726 -18.12 35.83 -28.90
N LYS A 727 -19.24 35.96 -28.16
CA LYS A 727 -19.22 36.48 -26.78
C LYS A 727 -18.51 35.54 -25.79
N PHE A 728 -18.51 34.23 -26.07
CA PHE A 728 -17.79 33.27 -25.27
C PHE A 728 -16.30 33.19 -25.60
N LYS A 729 -15.83 33.85 -26.68
CA LYS A 729 -14.42 33.88 -27.08
C LYS A 729 -13.77 32.48 -27.24
N GLY A 730 -14.55 31.50 -27.62
CA GLY A 730 -14.09 30.11 -27.75
C GLY A 730 -13.82 29.39 -26.43
N ARG A 731 -14.23 29.94 -25.28
CA ARG A 731 -14.13 29.32 -23.96
C ARG A 731 -15.15 28.22 -23.82
N ARG A 732 -14.84 27.26 -22.93
CA ARG A 732 -15.67 26.07 -22.71
C ARG A 732 -16.97 26.41 -21.99
N LEU A 733 -17.99 25.56 -22.20
CA LEU A 733 -19.29 25.67 -21.55
C LEU A 733 -19.59 24.37 -20.78
N PHE A 734 -19.79 24.49 -19.49
CA PHE A 734 -20.22 23.41 -18.60
C PHE A 734 -21.75 23.36 -18.62
N ILE A 735 -22.29 22.14 -18.78
CA ILE A 735 -23.71 21.90 -18.98
C ILE A 735 -24.15 20.76 -18.04
N ASN A 736 -25.01 21.10 -17.10
CA ASN A 736 -25.59 20.13 -16.16
C ASN A 736 -26.54 19.18 -16.88
N SER A 737 -26.47 17.88 -16.53
CA SER A 737 -27.39 16.85 -17.03
C SER A 737 -28.17 16.21 -15.89
N ILE A 738 -29.44 15.91 -16.12
CA ILE A 738 -30.32 15.24 -15.14
C ILE A 738 -30.11 13.73 -15.25
N PRO A 739 -29.50 13.07 -14.24
CA PRO A 739 -29.25 11.65 -14.26
C PRO A 739 -30.52 10.81 -14.46
N GLY A 740 -30.45 9.79 -15.30
CA GLY A 740 -31.61 8.94 -15.64
C GLY A 740 -32.58 9.54 -16.67
N HIS A 741 -32.31 10.75 -17.17
CA HIS A 741 -33.20 11.46 -18.08
C HIS A 741 -32.49 12.07 -19.30
N PHE A 742 -31.25 11.63 -19.58
CA PHE A 742 -30.49 12.06 -20.75
C PHE A 742 -31.21 11.72 -22.07
N LEU A 743 -30.81 12.38 -23.15
CA LEU A 743 -31.49 12.30 -24.44
C LEU A 743 -31.69 10.85 -24.92
N ASN A 744 -32.89 10.52 -25.45
CA ASN A 744 -33.14 9.24 -26.13
C ASN A 744 -32.34 9.15 -27.45
N ASP A 745 -32.37 8.04 -28.16
CA ASP A 745 -31.54 7.81 -29.33
C ASP A 745 -31.81 8.77 -30.49
N GLU A 746 -33.08 9.13 -30.69
CA GLU A 746 -33.49 10.08 -31.76
C GLU A 746 -33.03 11.51 -31.44
N ASP A 747 -33.27 11.96 -30.22
CA ASP A 747 -32.90 13.30 -29.77
C ASP A 747 -31.40 13.43 -29.61
N PHE A 748 -30.70 12.38 -29.18
CA PHE A 748 -29.25 12.34 -29.11
C PHE A 748 -28.60 12.47 -30.50
N LYS A 749 -29.12 11.76 -31.48
CA LYS A 749 -28.65 11.87 -32.87
C LYS A 749 -28.89 13.29 -33.40
N LEU A 750 -30.07 13.84 -33.18
CA LEU A 750 -30.38 15.22 -33.60
C LEU A 750 -29.46 16.25 -32.93
N PHE A 751 -29.16 16.06 -31.63
CA PHE A 751 -28.28 16.93 -30.85
C PHE A 751 -26.84 16.87 -31.37
N THR A 752 -26.32 15.68 -31.61
CA THR A 752 -24.96 15.48 -32.12
C THR A 752 -24.79 15.97 -33.55
N GLU A 753 -25.78 15.79 -34.43
CA GLU A 753 -25.75 16.32 -35.79
C GLU A 753 -25.83 17.86 -35.82
N LYS A 754 -26.70 18.46 -35.01
CA LYS A 754 -26.93 19.91 -34.99
C LYS A 754 -25.76 20.70 -34.41
N TYR A 755 -25.09 20.17 -33.35
CA TYR A 755 -24.08 20.91 -32.60
C TYR A 755 -22.66 20.35 -32.74
N ARG A 756 -22.41 19.50 -33.74
CA ARG A 756 -21.16 18.77 -33.94
C ARG A 756 -19.91 19.63 -33.79
N ASP A 757 -19.88 20.79 -34.44
CA ASP A 757 -18.72 21.68 -34.46
C ASP A 757 -18.43 22.39 -33.12
N TYR A 758 -19.42 22.41 -32.22
CA TYR A 758 -19.38 23.10 -30.94
C TYR A 758 -19.23 22.19 -29.73
N ILE A 759 -19.53 20.88 -29.86
CA ILE A 759 -19.45 19.90 -28.75
C ILE A 759 -18.03 19.86 -28.15
N LYS A 760 -17.00 20.05 -28.93
CA LYS A 760 -15.61 20.13 -28.45
C LYS A 760 -15.35 21.22 -27.38
N TYR A 761 -16.19 22.21 -27.30
CA TYR A 761 -16.16 23.27 -26.30
C TYR A 761 -17.07 22.97 -25.10
N CYS A 762 -17.82 21.88 -25.11
CA CYS A 762 -18.75 21.53 -24.03
C CYS A 762 -18.11 20.61 -23.01
N VAL A 763 -18.49 20.78 -21.76
CA VAL A 763 -18.22 19.89 -20.63
C VAL A 763 -19.55 19.45 -20.06
N PHE A 764 -19.88 18.18 -20.13
CA PHE A 764 -21.14 17.65 -19.61
C PHE A 764 -20.93 17.26 -18.15
N GLU A 765 -21.77 17.77 -17.28
CA GLU A 765 -21.72 17.54 -15.84
C GLU A 765 -22.69 16.44 -15.43
N ILE A 766 -22.20 15.52 -14.60
CA ILE A 766 -23.01 14.47 -13.97
C ILE A 766 -22.78 14.50 -12.47
N THR A 767 -23.85 14.44 -11.69
CA THR A 767 -23.71 14.44 -10.24
C THR A 767 -23.23 13.11 -9.70
N GLU A 768 -22.41 13.13 -8.65
CA GLU A 768 -21.86 11.94 -7.99
C GLU A 768 -22.95 11.00 -7.45
N GLN A 769 -24.02 11.55 -6.88
CA GLN A 769 -25.01 10.83 -6.07
C GLN A 769 -25.93 9.89 -6.86
N ASN A 770 -26.10 10.08 -8.16
CA ASN A 770 -27.05 9.33 -8.97
C ASN A 770 -26.35 8.33 -9.90
N SER A 771 -26.71 7.06 -9.84
CA SER A 771 -26.21 6.05 -10.75
C SER A 771 -26.78 6.25 -12.16
N ILE A 772 -25.91 6.58 -13.12
CA ILE A 772 -26.27 6.67 -14.53
C ILE A 772 -26.27 5.25 -15.12
N SER A 773 -27.25 4.94 -15.96
CA SER A 773 -27.30 3.68 -16.69
C SER A 773 -26.12 3.56 -17.66
N ASP A 774 -25.69 2.33 -17.95
CA ASP A 774 -24.58 2.11 -18.91
C ASP A 774 -24.90 2.66 -20.30
N GLY A 775 -26.18 2.67 -20.71
CA GLY A 775 -26.62 3.26 -21.97
C GLY A 775 -26.47 4.79 -22.01
N GLU A 776 -26.80 5.49 -20.94
CA GLU A 776 -26.62 6.95 -20.82
C GLU A 776 -25.14 7.30 -20.73
N LEU A 777 -24.35 6.58 -19.92
CA LEU A 777 -22.92 6.77 -19.84
C LEU A 777 -22.24 6.58 -21.20
N PHE A 778 -22.67 5.60 -21.97
CA PHE A 778 -22.19 5.37 -23.33
C PHE A 778 -22.47 6.59 -24.23
N LYS A 779 -23.68 7.14 -24.18
CA LYS A 779 -24.03 8.34 -24.97
C LYS A 779 -23.18 9.55 -24.59
N ILE A 780 -23.04 9.82 -23.27
CA ILE A 780 -22.23 10.94 -22.79
C ILE A 780 -20.76 10.73 -23.18
N LYS A 781 -20.22 9.53 -23.02
CA LYS A 781 -18.84 9.21 -23.46
C LYS A 781 -18.67 9.34 -24.97
N THR A 782 -19.71 9.06 -25.78
CA THR A 782 -19.65 9.28 -27.23
C THR A 782 -19.41 10.77 -27.57
N LEU A 783 -19.89 11.69 -26.74
CA LEU A 783 -19.64 13.14 -26.92
C LEU A 783 -18.19 13.53 -26.57
N THR A 784 -17.46 12.67 -25.85
CA THR A 784 -16.08 12.98 -25.37
C THR A 784 -14.99 12.27 -26.20
N VAL A 785 -15.35 11.41 -27.15
CA VAL A 785 -14.39 10.60 -27.95
C VAL A 785 -14.35 11.09 -29.40
N ASP A 786 -13.22 10.84 -30.07
CA ASP A 786 -12.95 11.09 -31.48
C ASP A 786 -13.22 12.54 -31.96
N ASP A 787 -13.97 12.67 -33.04
CA ASP A 787 -14.23 13.96 -33.74
C ASP A 787 -15.01 14.99 -32.90
N MET A 788 -15.68 14.57 -31.80
CA MET A 788 -16.48 15.48 -30.99
C MET A 788 -15.67 16.14 -29.87
N SER A 789 -14.73 15.45 -29.28
CA SER A 789 -13.75 15.95 -28.28
C SER A 789 -14.31 16.84 -27.16
N GLY A 790 -15.57 16.64 -26.75
CA GLY A 790 -16.17 17.23 -25.56
C GLY A 790 -15.48 16.70 -24.29
N GLN A 791 -15.89 17.17 -23.13
CA GLN A 791 -15.37 16.70 -21.85
C GLN A 791 -16.49 16.27 -20.94
N LEU A 792 -16.16 15.39 -19.98
CA LEU A 792 -17.04 14.93 -18.91
C LEU A 792 -16.52 15.49 -17.58
N ALA A 793 -17.41 16.05 -16.77
CA ALA A 793 -17.15 16.43 -15.39
C ALA A 793 -18.05 15.66 -14.43
N VAL A 794 -17.49 15.29 -13.29
CA VAL A 794 -18.26 14.80 -12.13
C VAL A 794 -18.45 15.96 -11.17
N ASP A 795 -19.72 16.27 -10.87
CA ASP A 795 -20.15 17.40 -10.06
C ASP A 795 -20.50 16.99 -8.63
N ASP A 796 -20.49 17.96 -7.69
CA ASP A 796 -20.80 17.80 -6.27
C ASP A 796 -19.93 16.73 -5.54
N TYR A 797 -18.69 16.51 -5.98
CA TYR A 797 -17.84 15.47 -5.39
C TYR A 797 -17.44 15.80 -3.96
N GLY A 798 -17.83 14.92 -3.03
CA GLY A 798 -17.56 15.10 -1.59
C GLY A 798 -18.76 15.61 -0.78
N SER A 799 -19.91 15.84 -1.40
CA SER A 799 -21.14 16.29 -0.70
C SER A 799 -21.93 15.16 -0.03
N GLY A 800 -21.58 13.86 -0.30
CA GLY A 800 -22.31 12.70 0.16
C GLY A 800 -21.43 11.47 0.36
N GLN A 801 -21.93 10.30 -0.01
CA GLN A 801 -21.14 9.06 -0.02
C GLN A 801 -20.18 9.07 -1.21
N SER A 802 -19.05 9.77 -1.06
CA SER A 802 -18.03 9.86 -2.10
C SER A 802 -17.52 8.49 -2.50
N ASN A 803 -17.89 8.05 -3.70
CA ASN A 803 -17.54 6.74 -4.21
C ASN A 803 -16.46 6.83 -5.29
N ILE A 804 -15.22 6.58 -4.90
CA ILE A 804 -14.08 6.46 -5.83
C ILE A 804 -14.38 5.50 -6.99
N GLN A 805 -15.26 4.50 -6.79
CA GLN A 805 -15.68 3.59 -7.87
C GLN A 805 -16.42 4.31 -8.99
N ASN A 806 -17.17 5.37 -8.68
CA ASN A 806 -17.84 6.18 -9.68
C ASN A 806 -16.84 6.98 -10.53
N LEU A 807 -15.78 7.53 -9.92
CA LEU A 807 -14.72 8.20 -10.68
C LEU A 807 -13.98 7.21 -11.60
N LEU A 808 -13.70 6.01 -11.12
CA LEU A 808 -13.08 4.96 -11.94
C LEU A 808 -13.99 4.46 -13.06
N ARG A 809 -15.31 4.38 -12.82
CA ARG A 809 -16.29 3.97 -13.82
C ARG A 809 -16.52 5.06 -14.88
N TYR A 810 -16.66 6.30 -14.44
CA TYR A 810 -16.95 7.43 -15.32
C TYR A 810 -15.72 7.94 -16.05
N THR A 811 -14.52 7.79 -15.47
CA THR A 811 -13.25 8.31 -16.01
C THR A 811 -13.41 9.74 -16.54
N PRO A 812 -13.81 10.69 -15.68
CA PRO A 812 -14.08 12.06 -16.13
C PRO A 812 -12.78 12.79 -16.49
N ASN A 813 -12.90 13.84 -17.27
CA ASN A 813 -11.81 14.78 -17.53
C ASN A 813 -11.63 15.77 -16.38
N ILE A 814 -12.73 16.06 -15.66
CA ILE A 814 -12.78 17.07 -14.62
C ILE A 814 -13.57 16.53 -13.42
N VAL A 815 -13.08 16.86 -12.22
CA VAL A 815 -13.78 16.60 -10.94
C VAL A 815 -14.03 17.94 -10.27
N LYS A 816 -15.30 18.22 -9.92
CA LYS A 816 -15.71 19.44 -9.22
C LYS A 816 -15.89 19.12 -7.75
N ILE A 817 -15.08 19.72 -6.90
CA ILE A 817 -15.14 19.54 -5.43
C ILE A 817 -16.24 20.44 -4.88
N ASP A 818 -17.21 19.83 -4.21
CA ASP A 818 -18.37 20.51 -3.65
C ASP A 818 -17.97 21.58 -2.62
N ARG A 819 -18.77 22.66 -2.58
CA ARG A 819 -18.64 23.78 -1.63
C ARG A 819 -18.51 23.33 -0.18
N PHE A 820 -19.15 22.23 0.23
CA PHE A 820 -19.07 21.70 1.60
C PHE A 820 -17.64 21.42 2.04
N LEU A 821 -16.80 20.91 1.15
CA LEU A 821 -15.40 20.66 1.41
C LEU A 821 -14.55 21.95 1.34
N ILE A 822 -14.89 22.87 0.45
CA ILE A 822 -14.16 24.12 0.24
C ILE A 822 -14.38 25.12 1.38
N LYS A 823 -15.63 25.20 1.86
CA LYS A 823 -16.00 26.13 2.93
C LYS A 823 -15.15 25.91 4.19
N ASP A 824 -14.54 26.98 4.70
CA ASP A 824 -13.67 27.00 5.89
C ASP A 824 -12.43 26.07 5.79
N ILE A 825 -12.02 25.68 4.58
CA ILE A 825 -10.87 24.78 4.33
C ILE A 825 -9.58 25.27 5.00
N SER A 826 -9.38 26.58 5.08
CA SER A 826 -8.18 27.15 5.72
C SER A 826 -8.03 26.78 7.20
N ARG A 827 -9.10 26.32 7.87
CA ARG A 827 -9.15 26.04 9.32
C ARG A 827 -9.41 24.58 9.66
N ASP A 828 -9.82 23.74 8.71
CA ASP A 828 -10.19 22.36 8.94
C ASP A 828 -9.18 21.39 8.34
N SER A 829 -8.34 20.80 9.19
CA SER A 829 -7.27 19.87 8.79
C SER A 829 -7.80 18.58 8.15
N ASN A 830 -9.00 18.13 8.49
CA ASN A 830 -9.59 16.93 7.89
C ASN A 830 -10.03 17.20 6.45
N LYS A 831 -10.65 18.37 6.20
CA LYS A 831 -10.99 18.80 4.85
C LYS A 831 -9.75 18.98 3.99
N GLN A 832 -8.69 19.59 4.56
CA GLN A 832 -7.40 19.77 3.90
C GLN A 832 -6.82 18.43 3.45
N LEU A 833 -6.76 17.44 4.34
CA LEU A 833 -6.26 16.10 4.02
C LEU A 833 -7.12 15.43 2.93
N PHE A 834 -8.45 15.54 3.02
CA PHE A 834 -9.35 14.92 2.08
C PHE A 834 -9.23 15.54 0.67
N ILE A 835 -9.16 16.87 0.59
CA ILE A 835 -8.96 17.60 -0.68
C ILE A 835 -7.61 17.27 -1.31
N ASN A 836 -6.55 17.20 -0.52
CA ASN A 836 -5.23 16.81 -1.02
C ASN A 836 -5.26 15.41 -1.66
N ASN A 837 -5.92 14.45 -1.01
CA ASN A 837 -6.07 13.10 -1.56
C ASN A 837 -6.87 13.09 -2.88
N ILE A 838 -7.92 13.92 -3.00
CA ILE A 838 -8.68 14.04 -4.25
C ILE A 838 -7.79 14.61 -5.37
N ILE A 839 -7.02 15.66 -5.07
CA ILE A 839 -6.13 16.31 -6.04
C ILE A 839 -5.02 15.36 -6.49
N GLU A 840 -4.40 14.63 -5.56
CA GLU A 840 -3.40 13.62 -5.90
C GLU A 840 -3.98 12.52 -6.78
N PHE A 841 -5.16 12.00 -6.41
CA PHE A 841 -5.85 11.00 -7.22
C PHE A 841 -6.19 11.51 -8.62
N ALA A 842 -6.69 12.73 -8.73
CA ALA A 842 -7.00 13.37 -10.01
C ALA A 842 -5.75 13.51 -10.88
N LYS A 843 -4.64 13.98 -10.33
CA LYS A 843 -3.35 14.12 -11.02
C LYS A 843 -2.81 12.78 -11.54
N LEU A 844 -2.92 11.71 -10.72
CA LEU A 844 -2.48 10.37 -11.12
C LEU A 844 -3.31 9.76 -12.27
N ASN A 845 -4.53 10.26 -12.48
CA ASN A 845 -5.46 9.78 -13.51
C ASN A 845 -5.71 10.79 -14.62
N ASP A 846 -4.84 11.78 -14.79
CA ASP A 846 -4.94 12.84 -15.82
C ASP A 846 -6.26 13.63 -15.79
N MET A 847 -6.87 13.77 -14.61
CA MET A 847 -8.08 14.56 -14.39
C MET A 847 -7.72 15.95 -13.88
N ARG A 848 -8.55 16.95 -14.22
CA ARG A 848 -8.46 18.30 -13.68
C ARG A 848 -9.44 18.49 -12.53
N VAL A 849 -9.12 19.41 -11.64
CA VAL A 849 -9.94 19.67 -10.44
C VAL A 849 -10.47 21.09 -10.44
N VAL A 850 -11.77 21.24 -10.20
CA VAL A 850 -12.45 22.52 -9.97
C VAL A 850 -12.83 22.61 -8.50
N GLY A 851 -12.42 23.68 -7.83
CA GLY A 851 -12.90 24.00 -6.47
C GLY A 851 -14.14 24.88 -6.54
N GLU A 852 -15.27 24.40 -6.03
CA GLU A 852 -16.55 25.10 -6.09
C GLU A 852 -16.88 25.89 -4.85
N GLY A 853 -17.71 26.94 -5.02
CA GLY A 853 -18.24 27.71 -3.92
C GLY A 853 -17.23 28.51 -3.13
N VAL A 854 -16.12 28.92 -3.75
CA VAL A 854 -15.13 29.80 -3.14
C VAL A 854 -15.77 31.18 -2.91
N GLU A 855 -15.89 31.59 -1.64
CA GLU A 855 -16.57 32.82 -1.24
C GLU A 855 -15.64 33.83 -0.55
N THR A 856 -14.46 33.42 -0.09
CA THR A 856 -13.52 34.25 0.64
C THR A 856 -12.11 34.21 0.05
N GLU A 857 -11.29 35.20 0.39
CA GLU A 857 -9.88 35.26 -0.03
C GLU A 857 -9.05 34.14 0.60
N GLU A 858 -9.36 33.78 1.85
CA GLU A 858 -8.69 32.70 2.57
C GLU A 858 -8.96 31.35 1.91
N GLU A 859 -10.19 31.12 1.44
CA GLU A 859 -10.55 29.92 0.70
C GLU A 859 -9.84 29.88 -0.65
N LEU A 860 -9.83 30.99 -1.39
CA LEU A 860 -9.11 31.13 -2.66
C LEU A 860 -7.64 30.76 -2.49
N LYS A 861 -6.98 31.34 -1.51
CA LYS A 861 -5.56 31.06 -1.23
C LYS A 861 -5.34 29.59 -0.90
N ALA A 862 -6.15 29.01 0.00
CA ALA A 862 -6.02 27.62 0.41
C ALA A 862 -6.18 26.66 -0.77
N VAL A 863 -7.24 26.79 -1.60
CA VAL A 863 -7.45 25.89 -2.74
C VAL A 863 -6.35 26.00 -3.80
N THR A 864 -5.79 27.20 -4.00
CA THR A 864 -4.66 27.42 -4.90
C THR A 864 -3.39 26.75 -4.37
N GLU A 865 -3.10 26.88 -3.08
CA GLU A 865 -1.95 26.23 -2.43
C GLU A 865 -2.03 24.70 -2.50
N TYR A 866 -3.23 24.10 -2.42
CA TYR A 866 -3.42 22.65 -2.60
C TYR A 866 -3.30 22.21 -4.07
N GLY A 867 -3.27 23.15 -5.02
CA GLY A 867 -3.03 22.86 -6.43
C GLY A 867 -4.28 22.41 -7.18
N VAL A 868 -5.43 23.00 -6.88
CA VAL A 868 -6.66 22.93 -7.68
C VAL A 868 -6.39 23.61 -9.03
N ASP A 869 -6.87 23.04 -10.14
CA ASP A 869 -6.62 23.57 -11.49
C ASP A 869 -7.51 24.80 -11.79
N TYR A 870 -8.78 24.72 -11.39
CA TYR A 870 -9.79 25.74 -11.68
C TYR A 870 -10.60 26.08 -10.43
N ILE A 871 -11.17 27.28 -10.42
CA ILE A 871 -11.90 27.84 -9.29
C ILE A 871 -13.22 28.42 -9.76
N GLN A 872 -14.28 28.13 -9.02
CA GLN A 872 -15.60 28.70 -9.22
C GLN A 872 -16.21 29.14 -7.87
N GLY A 873 -16.79 30.33 -7.83
CA GLY A 873 -17.45 30.81 -6.61
C GLY A 873 -17.90 32.26 -6.70
N PHE A 874 -18.62 32.72 -5.69
CA PHE A 874 -19.08 34.09 -5.61
C PHE A 874 -17.95 35.10 -5.38
N TYR A 875 -16.83 34.62 -4.92
CA TYR A 875 -15.62 35.42 -4.78
C TYR A 875 -15.07 35.86 -6.14
N THR A 876 -15.02 34.99 -7.13
CA THR A 876 -14.59 35.33 -8.49
C THR A 876 -15.65 36.11 -9.24
N ALA A 877 -16.85 35.58 -9.37
CA ALA A 877 -18.01 36.29 -9.92
C ALA A 877 -19.33 35.52 -9.65
N ARG A 878 -20.43 36.28 -9.56
CA ARG A 878 -21.78 35.73 -9.55
C ARG A 878 -22.27 35.40 -10.96
N PRO A 879 -23.21 34.44 -11.13
CA PRO A 879 -23.82 34.13 -12.42
C PRO A 879 -24.50 35.37 -13.02
N LYS A 880 -24.27 35.65 -14.31
CA LYS A 880 -24.91 36.74 -15.05
C LYS A 880 -25.58 36.24 -16.33
N SER A 881 -26.57 36.97 -16.83
CA SER A 881 -27.29 36.64 -18.08
C SER A 881 -26.39 36.73 -19.33
N GLU A 882 -25.26 37.41 -19.27
CA GLU A 882 -24.23 37.45 -20.32
C GLU A 882 -22.90 36.96 -19.76
N PRO A 883 -22.07 36.22 -20.56
CA PRO A 883 -20.77 35.82 -20.15
C PRO A 883 -19.87 37.02 -19.86
N LEU A 884 -19.12 36.95 -18.77
CA LEU A 884 -18.21 38.01 -18.34
C LEU A 884 -16.93 37.93 -19.16
N ASP A 885 -16.51 39.01 -19.75
CA ASP A 885 -15.31 39.07 -20.60
C ASP A 885 -14.01 38.82 -19.82
N GLU A 886 -13.87 39.49 -18.67
CA GLU A 886 -12.70 39.46 -17.78
C GLU A 886 -13.19 39.58 -16.33
N LEU A 887 -12.39 39.07 -15.38
CA LEU A 887 -12.66 39.28 -13.96
C LEU A 887 -12.51 40.78 -13.60
N PRO A 888 -13.18 41.22 -12.50
CA PRO A 888 -12.92 42.56 -11.96
C PRO A 888 -11.44 42.72 -11.60
N ASP A 889 -10.88 43.95 -11.88
CA ASP A 889 -9.46 44.27 -11.66
C ASP A 889 -8.96 43.96 -10.24
N GLU A 890 -9.83 44.08 -9.24
CA GLU A 890 -9.50 43.78 -7.84
C GLU A 890 -9.24 42.31 -7.63
N ILE A 891 -10.01 41.45 -8.28
CA ILE A 891 -9.89 39.98 -8.19
C ILE A 891 -8.69 39.49 -9.01
N SER A 892 -8.51 40.03 -10.24
CA SER A 892 -7.37 39.68 -11.08
C SER A 892 -6.02 39.97 -10.41
N LYS A 893 -5.90 41.11 -9.69
CA LYS A 893 -4.69 41.43 -8.91
C LYS A 893 -4.38 40.46 -7.79
N GLN A 894 -5.39 39.79 -7.23
CA GLN A 894 -5.16 38.81 -6.16
C GLN A 894 -4.52 37.53 -6.70
N PHE A 895 -4.93 37.06 -7.88
CA PHE A 895 -4.25 35.96 -8.56
C PHE A 895 -2.78 36.27 -8.89
N GLU A 896 -2.49 37.54 -9.32
CA GLU A 896 -1.10 37.95 -9.54
C GLU A 896 -0.26 37.93 -8.25
N ASN A 897 -0.85 38.30 -7.12
CA ASN A 897 -0.17 38.30 -5.83
C ASN A 897 0.13 36.89 -5.32
N ILE A 898 -0.82 35.96 -5.43
CA ILE A 898 -0.65 34.55 -5.04
C ILE A 898 0.47 33.92 -5.88
N GLY A 899 0.48 34.12 -7.20
CA GLY A 899 1.53 33.61 -8.10
C GLY A 899 2.92 34.25 -7.91
N ASN A 900 3.03 35.39 -7.24
CA ASN A 900 4.32 36.04 -6.91
C ASN A 900 4.88 35.58 -5.54
N ASP A 901 4.05 35.13 -4.63
CA ASP A 901 4.49 34.56 -3.33
C ASP A 901 5.08 33.15 -3.49
N ASP A 902 4.58 32.35 -4.42
CA ASP A 902 5.17 31.05 -4.76
C ASP A 902 6.57 31.16 -5.38
N LYS A 903 6.81 32.18 -6.20
CA LYS A 903 8.14 32.45 -6.80
C LYS A 903 9.18 32.98 -5.81
N LYS A 904 8.79 33.35 -4.60
CA LYS A 904 9.70 33.74 -3.52
C LYS A 904 10.00 32.62 -2.53
N ALA A 905 9.22 31.54 -2.58
CA ALA A 905 9.38 30.35 -1.73
C ALA A 905 10.21 29.23 -2.39
N GLU A 906 10.41 29.26 -3.71
CA GLU A 906 11.44 28.49 -4.45
C GLU A 906 12.81 29.22 -4.42
#